data_b9767128666740a60f1be0052245e076
#
_entry.id   b9767128666740a60f1be0052245e076
#
_cell.length_a   1.000
_cell.length_b   1.000
_cell.length_c   1.000
_cell.angle_alpha   90.00
_cell.angle_beta   90.00
_cell.angle_gamma   90.00
#
_symmetry.space_group_name_H-M   'P 1'
#
loop_
_entity.id
_entity.type
_entity.pdbx_description
1 polymer ?
#
loop_
_entity_poly.entity_id
_entity_poly.type
_entity_poly.pdbx_seq_one_letter_code
_entity_poly.pdbx_strand_id
1 'polypeptide(L)'
;MEWTSLNDLREKYLSFFESKGHLRLPSYSLIPHNDNSLLLINSGMAPMKKYFTGEEKPPRTRVTTCQKCIRTPDIERVGKTDRHGTYFEMLGNFSFGDYFKHEATSWAWEFCTKVLEMPTDKLWVTIYENDDETFDIWTKEVGVDPSHIVRLGKEDNFWEHGQGPCGPCSEIYFDRGEKYGCGSPTCGPGCECDRYVEFWNNVFSQFENDGNGNYTELKQKNIDTGMGLERLACIMQGVDNLFEVDTVQNIMKKISEIAGVKYHDDEKKDVSLRVITDHIRSSVFMIGDGVIPSNSGRGYVLRRLIRRACRHGRLLGVTDPFLYKVADTVIDENLSEYDYLDGKRELIRKVILAEEESFGKTIDAGLALLEEYVDKMDGNVFSGEDAFKLNDTYGFPLDLTKDILEERGITVDEDKFNALLANQKSTARAARKDAGADAWKNTSVKIDADATEFAGYTDFECDAKVVAIVNSKGELCDMLGADENGTVVLDKTPFYALSGGQVGDSGVIKSGDNAFIVADTTKNAEGIFLHSGNVARGIISVGDSVNASINAERRKSIMRNHTAAHLLQAALREVLGTHVEQAGQLVNEVEVRFDFTHFNPLSTEEIKKVEFLVNNFILNAVPVTMTEMPIEEAKKLGAMMLFGEKYGDIVRVVRAGDFSTEFCGGTHVSNSGQIGLFKIVSESSVAAGVRRITAVTGAGLLAYLDVNEALVKGVSAALKTGENEVQERVNALMNELKDKEKEIKNLNAELAKLRSADAFSKPISVCGLELYVARVDGSSPDALRSMGDDLKAKGENVVGVVAGAIGDKASIVPVCGKEAIAKGVKAGNLVKEIAKLANGGGGGRPDSAMAGAKDVSKLDDALAAAKSIVEGFAE
;
A
#
# COMPACT_ATOMS: atom_id res chain seq x y z
N MET A 1 -8.73 47.01 -2.13
CA MET A 1 -8.58 45.59 -1.86
C MET A 1 -7.87 45.48 -0.51
N GLU A 2 -8.56 44.98 0.50
CA GLU A 2 -8.05 44.81 1.86
C GLU A 2 -7.46 43.38 2.01
N TRP A 3 -6.31 43.29 2.70
CA TRP A 3 -5.75 41.98 3.05
C TRP A 3 -6.75 41.15 3.82
N THR A 4 -7.02 39.94 3.39
CA THR A 4 -8.01 39.05 3.99
C THR A 4 -7.41 37.64 4.15
N SER A 5 -7.61 37.02 5.32
CA SER A 5 -7.13 35.67 5.59
C SER A 5 -7.84 34.64 4.71
N LEU A 6 -7.20 33.49 4.47
CA LEU A 6 -7.81 32.40 3.68
C LEU A 6 -9.15 31.96 4.31
N ASN A 7 -9.19 31.82 5.64
CA ASN A 7 -10.41 31.41 6.35
C ASN A 7 -11.53 32.46 6.24
N ASP A 8 -11.21 33.75 6.32
CA ASP A 8 -12.19 34.82 6.16
C ASP A 8 -12.69 34.89 4.70
N LEU A 9 -11.85 34.63 3.72
CA LEU A 9 -12.27 34.55 2.31
C LEU A 9 -13.27 33.45 2.08
N ARG A 10 -13.04 32.27 2.66
CA ARG A 10 -13.99 31.13 2.63
C ARG A 10 -15.33 31.55 3.20
N GLU A 11 -15.33 32.15 4.40
CA GLU A 11 -16.56 32.57 5.08
C GLU A 11 -17.27 33.69 4.30
N LYS A 12 -16.56 34.70 3.80
CA LYS A 12 -17.16 35.77 2.98
C LYS A 12 -17.88 35.21 1.76
N TYR A 13 -17.29 34.20 1.08
CA TYR A 13 -17.91 33.58 -0.09
C TYR A 13 -19.17 32.79 0.28
N LEU A 14 -19.08 31.93 1.26
CA LEU A 14 -20.20 31.07 1.67
C LEU A 14 -21.37 31.92 2.20
N SER A 15 -21.11 32.90 3.07
CA SER A 15 -22.10 33.80 3.59
C SER A 15 -22.73 34.70 2.50
N PHE A 16 -21.94 35.13 1.50
CA PHE A 16 -22.48 35.89 0.38
C PHE A 16 -23.51 35.08 -0.40
N PHE A 17 -23.21 33.81 -0.75
CA PHE A 17 -24.15 32.97 -1.46
C PHE A 17 -25.33 32.50 -0.61
N GLU A 18 -25.17 32.34 0.72
CA GLU A 18 -26.30 32.16 1.64
C GLU A 18 -27.28 33.35 1.56
N SER A 19 -26.75 34.58 1.48
CA SER A 19 -27.56 35.78 1.31
C SER A 19 -28.34 35.83 -0.03
N LYS A 20 -27.84 35.08 -1.04
CA LYS A 20 -28.52 34.88 -2.33
C LYS A 20 -29.47 33.66 -2.34
N GLY A 21 -29.71 33.05 -1.18
CA GLY A 21 -30.66 31.93 -0.99
C GLY A 21 -30.08 30.56 -1.22
N HIS A 22 -28.76 30.42 -1.30
CA HIS A 22 -28.11 29.11 -1.42
C HIS A 22 -28.10 28.38 -0.09
N LEU A 23 -28.22 27.06 -0.14
CA LEU A 23 -27.97 26.17 1.00
C LEU A 23 -26.48 25.90 1.10
N ARG A 24 -25.86 26.29 2.20
CA ARG A 24 -24.48 25.90 2.50
C ARG A 24 -24.41 24.43 2.82
N LEU A 25 -23.62 23.68 2.08
CA LEU A 25 -23.32 22.27 2.36
C LEU A 25 -21.90 22.12 2.84
N PRO A 26 -21.62 21.18 3.77
CA PRO A 26 -20.27 20.87 4.16
C PRO A 26 -19.50 20.25 2.98
N SER A 27 -18.19 20.33 3.02
CA SER A 27 -17.34 19.65 2.05
C SER A 27 -17.58 18.13 2.06
N TYR A 28 -17.76 17.56 0.91
CA TYR A 28 -17.81 16.10 0.76
C TYR A 28 -16.44 15.47 1.02
N SER A 29 -16.45 14.17 1.31
CA SER A 29 -15.21 13.39 1.41
C SER A 29 -14.42 13.42 0.09
N LEU A 30 -13.10 13.39 0.17
CA LEU A 30 -12.22 13.20 -0.99
C LEU A 30 -12.42 11.83 -1.67
N ILE A 31 -13.04 10.88 -0.98
CA ILE A 31 -13.39 9.56 -1.51
C ILE A 31 -14.73 9.67 -2.24
N PRO A 32 -14.78 9.46 -3.58
CA PRO A 32 -16.04 9.49 -4.32
C PRO A 32 -16.99 8.40 -3.83
N HIS A 33 -18.25 8.77 -3.57
CA HIS A 33 -19.32 7.81 -3.29
C HIS A 33 -20.08 7.47 -4.58
N ASN A 34 -20.15 6.17 -4.92
CA ASN A 34 -20.88 5.65 -6.08
C ASN A 34 -20.42 6.18 -7.45
N ASP A 35 -19.20 6.69 -7.56
CA ASP A 35 -18.58 7.06 -8.83
C ASP A 35 -17.22 6.37 -8.98
N ASN A 36 -17.15 5.35 -9.83
CA ASN A 36 -15.95 4.59 -10.12
C ASN A 36 -15.08 5.25 -11.21
N SER A 37 -15.54 6.33 -11.82
CA SER A 37 -14.77 7.07 -12.83
C SER A 37 -13.70 7.95 -12.21
N LEU A 38 -13.85 8.33 -10.94
CA LEU A 38 -12.93 9.18 -10.20
C LEU A 38 -12.21 8.41 -9.10
N LEU A 39 -10.91 8.60 -9.04
CA LEU A 39 -10.08 8.05 -7.95
C LEU A 39 -10.25 8.87 -6.66
N LEU A 40 -10.23 10.19 -6.79
CA LEU A 40 -10.41 11.17 -5.73
C LEU A 40 -11.25 12.35 -6.26
N ILE A 41 -11.97 13.02 -5.40
CA ILE A 41 -12.73 14.22 -5.77
C ILE A 41 -11.75 15.32 -6.18
N ASN A 42 -11.95 15.87 -7.37
CA ASN A 42 -11.07 16.84 -8.03
C ASN A 42 -11.76 18.15 -8.44
N SER A 43 -13.07 18.26 -8.16
CA SER A 43 -13.86 19.47 -8.44
C SER A 43 -15.07 19.58 -7.51
N GLY A 44 -15.65 20.78 -7.40
CA GLY A 44 -16.84 21.04 -6.59
C GLY A 44 -18.10 20.31 -7.07
N MET A 45 -18.24 20.13 -8.38
CA MET A 45 -19.40 19.49 -9.00
C MET A 45 -19.38 17.96 -8.84
N ALA A 46 -18.19 17.34 -8.79
CA ALA A 46 -18.05 15.88 -8.84
C ALA A 46 -18.94 15.11 -7.84
N PRO A 47 -19.08 15.53 -6.56
CA PRO A 47 -19.96 14.85 -5.62
C PRO A 47 -21.45 15.03 -5.92
N MET A 48 -21.82 16.05 -6.71
CA MET A 48 -23.19 16.46 -6.97
C MET A 48 -23.68 16.15 -8.39
N LYS A 49 -22.90 15.37 -9.16
CA LYS A 49 -23.16 15.06 -10.58
C LYS A 49 -24.61 14.62 -10.87
N LYS A 50 -25.20 13.83 -9.97
CA LYS A 50 -26.58 13.32 -10.09
C LYS A 50 -27.66 14.41 -10.01
N TYR A 51 -27.36 15.54 -9.34
CA TYR A 51 -28.29 16.68 -9.28
C TYR A 51 -28.32 17.43 -10.61
N PHE A 52 -27.20 17.49 -11.32
CA PHE A 52 -27.07 18.11 -12.63
C PHE A 52 -27.80 17.30 -13.71
N THR A 53 -27.76 15.97 -13.65
CA THR A 53 -28.46 15.08 -14.59
C THR A 53 -29.95 14.92 -14.24
N GLY A 54 -30.36 15.33 -13.02
CA GLY A 54 -31.73 15.14 -12.53
C GLY A 54 -32.06 13.70 -12.11
N GLU A 55 -31.02 12.83 -11.97
CA GLU A 55 -31.19 11.47 -11.44
C GLU A 55 -31.56 11.48 -9.96
N GLU A 56 -31.11 12.49 -9.23
CA GLU A 56 -31.37 12.65 -7.81
C GLU A 56 -31.86 14.10 -7.55
N LYS A 57 -32.82 14.25 -6.66
CA LYS A 57 -33.32 15.56 -6.29
C LYS A 57 -32.37 16.24 -5.32
N PRO A 58 -31.87 17.46 -5.63
CA PRO A 58 -31.00 18.18 -4.72
C PRO A 58 -31.73 18.59 -3.43
N PRO A 59 -31.02 18.76 -2.31
CA PRO A 59 -31.62 19.23 -1.04
C PRO A 59 -32.24 20.64 -1.18
N ARG A 60 -31.70 21.45 -2.08
CA ARG A 60 -32.20 22.75 -2.51
C ARG A 60 -31.71 23.02 -3.94
N THR A 61 -32.45 23.78 -4.71
CA THR A 61 -32.06 24.14 -6.09
C THR A 61 -30.87 25.06 -6.19
N ARG A 62 -30.52 25.75 -5.11
CA ARG A 62 -29.33 26.59 -4.95
C ARG A 62 -28.47 26.06 -3.83
N VAL A 63 -27.22 25.75 -4.12
CA VAL A 63 -26.27 25.20 -3.15
C VAL A 63 -24.95 25.97 -3.24
N THR A 64 -24.28 26.16 -2.11
CA THR A 64 -22.90 26.66 -2.05
C THR A 64 -22.06 25.77 -1.15
N THR A 65 -20.80 25.56 -1.51
CA THR A 65 -19.87 24.72 -0.75
C THR A 65 -18.43 25.16 -0.98
N CYS A 66 -17.58 24.85 -0.02
CA CYS A 66 -16.13 24.85 -0.17
C CYS A 66 -15.66 23.40 -0.21
N GLN A 67 -15.36 22.89 -1.39
CA GLN A 67 -15.05 21.48 -1.61
C GLN A 67 -13.55 21.22 -1.57
N LYS A 68 -13.13 20.28 -0.73
CA LYS A 68 -11.76 19.72 -0.75
C LYS A 68 -11.52 18.98 -2.07
N CYS A 69 -10.41 19.25 -2.72
CA CYS A 69 -10.06 18.63 -4.00
C CYS A 69 -8.63 18.12 -3.99
N ILE A 70 -8.40 17.02 -4.71
CA ILE A 70 -7.06 16.47 -5.01
C ILE A 70 -6.91 16.31 -6.52
N ARG A 71 -5.87 16.94 -7.10
CA ARG A 71 -5.49 16.79 -8.50
C ARG A 71 -4.14 16.09 -8.61
N THR A 72 -4.15 14.84 -9.03
CA THR A 72 -2.95 14.01 -9.13
C THR A 72 -2.03 14.33 -10.31
N PRO A 73 -2.52 14.81 -11.49
CA PRO A 73 -1.63 15.21 -12.59
C PRO A 73 -0.68 16.35 -12.24
N ASP A 74 -1.01 17.17 -11.24
CA ASP A 74 -0.22 18.32 -10.86
C ASP A 74 0.94 18.00 -9.89
N ILE A 75 1.03 16.78 -9.37
CA ILE A 75 2.03 16.36 -8.37
C ILE A 75 3.47 16.71 -8.82
N GLU A 76 3.80 16.51 -10.10
CA GLU A 76 5.16 16.73 -10.63
C GLU A 76 5.47 18.20 -10.86
N ARG A 77 4.44 19.05 -10.95
CA ARG A 77 4.56 20.50 -11.12
C ARG A 77 4.68 21.24 -9.79
N VAL A 78 4.26 20.59 -8.68
CA VAL A 78 4.31 21.19 -7.34
C VAL A 78 5.74 21.58 -6.98
N GLY A 79 5.89 22.80 -6.50
CA GLY A 79 7.16 23.39 -6.10
C GLY A 79 7.94 24.04 -7.24
N LYS A 80 7.67 23.65 -8.52
CA LYS A 80 8.31 24.20 -9.73
C LYS A 80 7.55 25.40 -10.32
N THR A 81 6.28 25.54 -9.99
CA THR A 81 5.39 26.60 -10.47
C THR A 81 4.70 27.30 -9.30
N ASP A 82 4.23 28.50 -9.49
CA ASP A 82 3.64 29.33 -8.44
C ASP A 82 2.18 29.00 -8.13
N ARG A 83 1.48 28.30 -9.04
CA ARG A 83 0.03 28.12 -9.04
C ARG A 83 -0.45 26.66 -8.96
N HIS A 84 0.45 25.67 -8.94
CA HIS A 84 0.07 24.27 -8.87
C HIS A 84 0.23 23.70 -7.46
N GLY A 85 -0.85 23.10 -6.95
CA GLY A 85 -0.91 22.34 -5.72
C GLY A 85 -1.70 21.06 -5.93
N THR A 86 -1.35 20.02 -5.21
CA THR A 86 -2.08 18.74 -5.25
C THR A 86 -3.41 18.85 -4.50
N TYR A 87 -3.38 19.41 -3.30
CA TYR A 87 -4.56 19.73 -2.50
C TYR A 87 -4.93 21.20 -2.66
N PHE A 88 -6.21 21.47 -2.88
CA PHE A 88 -6.76 22.82 -2.87
C PHE A 88 -8.24 22.79 -2.49
N GLU A 89 -8.76 23.94 -2.10
CA GLU A 89 -10.17 24.12 -1.80
C GLU A 89 -10.86 24.85 -2.95
N MET A 90 -11.99 24.30 -3.41
CA MET A 90 -12.79 24.88 -4.48
C MET A 90 -14.09 25.43 -3.90
N LEU A 91 -14.22 26.75 -3.92
CA LEU A 91 -15.46 27.45 -3.63
C LEU A 91 -16.39 27.33 -4.83
N GLY A 92 -17.65 26.97 -4.57
CA GLY A 92 -18.63 26.79 -5.63
C GLY A 92 -20.01 27.25 -5.24
N ASN A 93 -20.71 27.85 -6.19
CA ASN A 93 -22.15 28.10 -6.13
C ASN A 93 -22.83 27.40 -7.30
N PHE A 94 -23.88 26.69 -7.01
CA PHE A 94 -24.53 25.76 -7.92
C PHE A 94 -26.02 26.09 -8.06
N SER A 95 -26.51 25.98 -9.30
CA SER A 95 -27.93 26.07 -9.61
C SER A 95 -28.39 24.79 -10.31
N PHE A 96 -29.40 24.16 -9.80
CA PHE A 96 -30.03 22.97 -10.39
C PHE A 96 -31.40 23.37 -10.98
N GLY A 97 -31.38 23.96 -12.21
CA GLY A 97 -32.56 24.40 -12.90
C GLY A 97 -33.28 25.61 -12.28
N ASP A 98 -32.59 26.44 -11.49
CA ASP A 98 -33.18 27.61 -10.81
C ASP A 98 -32.78 28.91 -11.52
N TYR A 99 -31.49 29.33 -11.35
CA TYR A 99 -30.93 30.49 -12.04
C TYR A 99 -29.90 30.08 -13.08
N PHE A 100 -29.55 31.03 -13.98
CA PHE A 100 -28.61 30.73 -15.05
C PHE A 100 -27.59 31.88 -15.24
N LYS A 101 -27.24 32.21 -16.48
CA LYS A 101 -26.14 33.15 -16.82
C LYS A 101 -26.29 34.53 -16.18
N HIS A 102 -27.49 35.12 -16.20
CA HIS A 102 -27.76 36.49 -15.73
C HIS A 102 -27.41 36.68 -14.26
N GLU A 103 -27.92 35.82 -13.41
CA GLU A 103 -27.65 35.88 -11.98
C GLU A 103 -26.20 35.45 -11.67
N ALA A 104 -25.71 34.39 -12.31
CA ALA A 104 -24.37 33.84 -12.04
C ALA A 104 -23.31 34.92 -12.31
N THR A 105 -23.33 35.58 -13.46
CA THR A 105 -22.36 36.62 -13.82
C THR A 105 -22.51 37.86 -12.94
N SER A 106 -23.75 38.30 -12.68
CA SER A 106 -24.00 39.44 -11.83
C SER A 106 -23.53 39.27 -10.42
N TRP A 107 -23.79 38.09 -9.81
CA TRP A 107 -23.31 37.77 -8.45
C TRP A 107 -21.79 37.56 -8.38
N ALA A 108 -21.21 36.95 -9.40
CA ALA A 108 -19.76 36.81 -9.47
C ALA A 108 -19.08 38.20 -9.49
N TRP A 109 -19.57 39.11 -10.30
CA TRP A 109 -19.04 40.48 -10.36
C TRP A 109 -19.32 41.26 -9.07
N GLU A 110 -20.54 41.12 -8.50
CA GLU A 110 -20.86 41.74 -7.21
C GLU A 110 -19.95 41.27 -6.10
N PHE A 111 -19.64 40.00 -6.02
CA PHE A 111 -18.72 39.44 -5.04
C PHE A 111 -17.32 40.03 -5.21
N CYS A 112 -16.76 40.03 -6.42
CA CYS A 112 -15.44 40.57 -6.70
C CYS A 112 -15.34 42.06 -6.40
N THR A 113 -16.37 42.86 -6.83
CA THR A 113 -16.22 44.34 -6.81
C THR A 113 -16.79 44.98 -5.57
N LYS A 114 -17.83 44.41 -4.92
CA LYS A 114 -18.47 44.98 -3.74
C LYS A 114 -18.08 44.28 -2.43
N VAL A 115 -17.85 42.96 -2.45
CA VAL A 115 -17.51 42.22 -1.23
C VAL A 115 -16.00 42.19 -1.03
N LEU A 116 -15.23 41.89 -2.09
CA LEU A 116 -13.77 41.84 -2.06
C LEU A 116 -13.11 43.20 -2.43
N GLU A 117 -13.89 44.16 -2.92
CA GLU A 117 -13.41 45.49 -3.34
C GLU A 117 -12.21 45.41 -4.31
N MET A 118 -12.25 44.44 -5.22
CA MET A 118 -11.22 44.29 -6.25
C MET A 118 -11.30 45.46 -7.25
N PRO A 119 -10.16 46.05 -7.67
CA PRO A 119 -10.12 47.08 -8.67
C PRO A 119 -10.58 46.56 -10.03
N THR A 120 -11.60 47.18 -10.61
CA THR A 120 -12.23 46.74 -11.85
C THR A 120 -11.31 46.80 -13.06
N ASP A 121 -10.32 47.72 -13.05
CA ASP A 121 -9.29 47.83 -14.07
C ASP A 121 -8.29 46.66 -14.11
N LYS A 122 -8.27 45.85 -13.07
CA LYS A 122 -7.48 44.60 -13.00
C LYS A 122 -8.26 43.33 -13.23
N LEU A 123 -9.58 43.43 -13.33
CA LEU A 123 -10.43 42.29 -13.58
C LEU A 123 -10.65 42.10 -15.08
N TRP A 124 -10.43 40.88 -15.56
CA TRP A 124 -10.65 40.51 -16.95
C TRP A 124 -11.61 39.32 -16.98
N VAL A 125 -12.38 39.20 -18.05
CA VAL A 125 -13.34 38.14 -18.25
C VAL A 125 -13.03 37.42 -19.56
N THR A 126 -13.07 36.09 -19.55
CA THR A 126 -13.06 35.31 -20.79
C THR A 126 -14.44 34.69 -21.02
N ILE A 127 -14.77 34.47 -22.27
CA ILE A 127 -16.01 33.80 -22.68
C ILE A 127 -15.74 32.85 -23.83
N TYR A 128 -16.58 31.84 -23.98
CA TYR A 128 -16.54 30.98 -25.15
C TYR A 128 -16.76 31.80 -26.45
N GLU A 129 -15.99 31.56 -27.47
CA GLU A 129 -15.93 32.38 -28.69
C GLU A 129 -17.29 32.58 -29.39
N ASN A 130 -18.18 31.62 -29.29
CA ASN A 130 -19.49 31.61 -29.94
C ASN A 130 -20.66 31.96 -28.98
N ASP A 131 -20.36 32.45 -27.73
CA ASP A 131 -21.37 32.78 -26.74
C ASP A 131 -21.64 34.30 -26.68
N ASP A 132 -22.37 34.78 -27.68
CA ASP A 132 -22.76 36.21 -27.76
C ASP A 132 -23.71 36.62 -26.65
N GLU A 133 -24.57 35.73 -26.17
CA GLU A 133 -25.45 35.97 -25.03
C GLU A 133 -24.64 36.34 -23.77
N THR A 134 -23.61 35.58 -23.46
CA THR A 134 -22.74 35.87 -22.29
C THR A 134 -21.97 37.18 -22.48
N PHE A 135 -21.53 37.49 -23.70
CA PHE A 135 -20.91 38.80 -23.99
C PHE A 135 -21.87 39.96 -23.71
N ASP A 136 -23.10 39.84 -24.19
CA ASP A 136 -24.13 40.87 -23.98
C ASP A 136 -24.48 41.04 -22.49
N ILE A 137 -24.59 39.96 -21.74
CA ILE A 137 -24.83 40.00 -20.29
C ILE A 137 -23.67 40.74 -19.58
N TRP A 138 -22.41 40.37 -19.83
CA TRP A 138 -21.29 41.04 -19.19
C TRP A 138 -21.21 42.52 -19.51
N THR A 139 -21.43 42.91 -20.77
CA THR A 139 -21.29 44.30 -21.20
C THR A 139 -22.50 45.16 -20.88
N LYS A 140 -23.74 44.68 -21.14
CA LYS A 140 -24.93 45.48 -21.06
C LYS A 140 -25.63 45.45 -19.69
N GLU A 141 -25.54 44.31 -18.98
CA GLU A 141 -26.26 44.14 -17.70
C GLU A 141 -25.28 44.33 -16.53
N VAL A 142 -24.11 43.67 -16.57
CA VAL A 142 -23.11 43.73 -15.50
C VAL A 142 -22.27 45.02 -15.62
N GLY A 143 -22.01 45.50 -16.85
CA GLY A 143 -21.31 46.75 -17.12
C GLY A 143 -19.78 46.60 -17.15
N VAL A 144 -19.27 45.45 -17.51
CA VAL A 144 -17.83 45.22 -17.75
C VAL A 144 -17.41 45.93 -19.03
N ASP A 145 -16.29 46.62 -19.03
CA ASP A 145 -15.73 47.25 -20.22
C ASP A 145 -15.46 46.16 -21.30
N PRO A 146 -15.98 46.34 -22.54
CA PRO A 146 -15.79 45.35 -23.60
C PRO A 146 -14.30 45.06 -23.88
N SER A 147 -13.41 46.03 -23.60
CA SER A 147 -11.94 45.85 -23.77
C SER A 147 -11.32 44.88 -22.76
N HIS A 148 -12.03 44.56 -21.66
CA HIS A 148 -11.64 43.61 -20.65
C HIS A 148 -12.28 42.22 -20.85
N ILE A 149 -12.95 42.01 -21.99
CA ILE A 149 -13.55 40.69 -22.33
C ILE A 149 -12.80 40.05 -23.48
N VAL A 150 -12.30 38.86 -23.29
CA VAL A 150 -11.55 38.07 -24.29
C VAL A 150 -12.39 36.84 -24.70
N ARG A 151 -12.46 36.58 -26.01
CA ARG A 151 -13.12 35.40 -26.55
C ARG A 151 -12.07 34.32 -26.78
N LEU A 152 -12.26 33.14 -26.17
CA LEU A 152 -11.34 32.01 -26.30
C LEU A 152 -12.10 30.78 -26.88
N GLY A 153 -11.31 29.85 -27.39
CA GLY A 153 -11.84 28.65 -28.05
C GLY A 153 -12.35 27.59 -27.06
N LYS A 154 -12.70 26.46 -27.62
CA LYS A 154 -13.23 25.33 -26.85
C LYS A 154 -12.25 24.80 -25.82
N GLU A 155 -10.96 24.89 -26.08
CA GLU A 155 -9.91 24.38 -25.18
C GLU A 155 -9.89 25.14 -23.85
N ASP A 156 -10.25 26.43 -23.86
CA ASP A 156 -10.19 27.31 -22.70
C ASP A 156 -11.57 27.58 -22.08
N ASN A 157 -12.59 27.89 -22.90
CA ASN A 157 -13.90 28.33 -22.40
C ASN A 157 -15.07 27.37 -22.71
N PHE A 158 -14.79 26.08 -22.76
CA PHE A 158 -15.85 25.05 -22.77
C PHE A 158 -15.47 23.93 -21.82
N TRP A 159 -16.18 23.82 -20.71
CA TRP A 159 -15.90 22.82 -19.70
C TRP A 159 -16.57 21.48 -20.01
N GLU A 160 -15.78 20.42 -20.07
CA GLU A 160 -16.24 19.02 -20.20
C GLU A 160 -15.27 18.08 -19.48
N HIS A 161 -15.78 17.02 -18.88
CA HIS A 161 -14.96 16.00 -18.23
C HIS A 161 -15.53 14.60 -18.52
N GLY A 162 -15.06 14.01 -19.61
CA GLY A 162 -15.51 12.71 -20.07
C GLY A 162 -17.01 12.71 -20.38
N GLN A 163 -17.73 11.67 -19.93
CA GLN A 163 -19.19 11.57 -20.08
C GLN A 163 -19.90 12.34 -18.96
N GLY A 164 -20.89 13.17 -19.32
CA GLY A 164 -21.75 13.88 -18.37
C GLY A 164 -22.02 15.32 -18.73
N PRO A 165 -22.56 16.11 -17.76
CA PRO A 165 -22.93 17.50 -17.94
C PRO A 165 -21.74 18.36 -18.37
N CYS A 166 -21.93 19.24 -19.34
CA CYS A 166 -20.92 20.12 -19.90
C CYS A 166 -21.54 21.39 -20.47
N GLY A 167 -20.70 22.37 -20.84
CA GLY A 167 -21.17 23.59 -21.48
C GLY A 167 -20.11 24.66 -21.60
N PRO A 168 -20.42 25.77 -22.28
CA PRO A 168 -19.53 26.93 -22.35
C PRO A 168 -19.32 27.51 -20.95
N CYS A 169 -18.18 28.13 -20.75
CA CYS A 169 -17.85 28.79 -19.48
C CYS A 169 -17.34 30.22 -19.68
N SER A 170 -17.39 30.95 -18.58
CA SER A 170 -16.83 32.28 -18.49
C SER A 170 -15.95 32.38 -17.26
N GLU A 171 -14.73 32.76 -17.45
CA GLU A 171 -13.72 32.81 -16.40
C GLU A 171 -13.38 34.26 -16.02
N ILE A 172 -13.08 34.45 -14.74
CA ILE A 172 -12.63 35.75 -14.22
C ILE A 172 -11.14 35.65 -13.87
N TYR A 173 -10.37 36.57 -14.45
CA TYR A 173 -8.95 36.69 -14.27
C TYR A 173 -8.60 37.97 -13.51
N PHE A 174 -7.46 37.95 -12.80
CA PHE A 174 -6.89 39.10 -12.16
C PHE A 174 -5.51 39.42 -12.78
N ASP A 175 -5.31 40.67 -13.26
CA ASP A 175 -4.03 41.17 -13.73
C ASP A 175 -3.14 41.58 -12.55
N ARG A 176 -2.13 40.74 -12.27
CA ARG A 176 -1.13 40.97 -11.21
C ARG A 176 -0.08 42.03 -11.59
N GLY A 177 -0.07 42.49 -12.84
CA GLY A 177 0.82 43.49 -13.36
C GLY A 177 1.98 42.91 -14.17
N GLU A 178 2.68 43.82 -14.87
CA GLU A 178 3.70 43.47 -15.88
C GLU A 178 4.89 42.69 -15.35
N LYS A 179 5.21 42.82 -14.04
CA LYS A 179 6.33 42.06 -13.44
C LYS A 179 6.16 40.55 -13.52
N TYR A 180 4.92 40.06 -13.63
CA TYR A 180 4.58 38.64 -13.73
C TYR A 180 4.37 38.20 -15.19
N GLY A 181 4.46 39.07 -16.14
CA GLY A 181 4.19 38.82 -17.55
C GLY A 181 5.37 38.17 -18.27
N CYS A 182 5.06 37.45 -19.36
CA CYS A 182 6.07 36.86 -20.24
C CYS A 182 6.81 37.87 -21.18
N GLY A 183 6.43 39.14 -21.11
CA GLY A 183 7.00 40.20 -21.99
C GLY A 183 6.51 40.15 -23.46
N SER A 184 5.61 39.24 -23.79
CA SER A 184 5.00 39.18 -25.12
C SER A 184 4.03 40.35 -25.33
N PRO A 185 4.02 40.98 -26.52
CA PRO A 185 3.02 42.01 -26.84
C PRO A 185 1.58 41.46 -26.91
N THR A 186 1.41 40.15 -26.99
CA THR A 186 0.13 39.48 -27.02
C THR A 186 -0.24 38.85 -25.65
N CYS A 187 0.47 39.22 -24.57
CA CYS A 187 0.20 38.74 -23.22
C CYS A 187 -1.17 39.24 -22.77
N GLY A 188 -2.07 38.32 -22.46
CA GLY A 188 -3.46 38.56 -22.03
C GLY A 188 -4.03 37.36 -21.31
N PRO A 189 -5.33 37.39 -20.89
CA PRO A 189 -6.03 36.22 -20.39
C PRO A 189 -5.94 35.04 -21.37
N GLY A 190 -5.68 33.84 -20.84
CA GLY A 190 -5.34 32.65 -21.65
C GLY A 190 -3.84 32.47 -21.89
N CYS A 191 -2.96 33.46 -21.51
CA CYS A 191 -1.53 33.24 -21.53
C CYS A 191 -1.08 32.38 -20.36
N GLU A 192 -0.13 31.47 -20.61
CA GLU A 192 0.39 30.58 -19.55
C GLU A 192 1.28 31.26 -18.51
N CYS A 193 1.60 32.56 -18.67
CA CYS A 193 2.37 33.30 -17.68
C CYS A 193 1.55 33.63 -16.42
N ASP A 194 2.25 34.07 -15.36
CA ASP A 194 1.63 34.31 -14.05
C ASP A 194 1.02 35.73 -13.90
N ARG A 195 0.94 36.55 -14.98
CA ARG A 195 0.35 37.89 -14.98
C ARG A 195 -1.17 37.82 -14.84
N TYR A 196 -1.87 37.09 -15.73
CA TYR A 196 -3.31 36.97 -15.72
C TYR A 196 -3.69 35.66 -15.07
N VAL A 197 -4.08 35.72 -13.81
CA VAL A 197 -4.42 34.52 -13.03
C VAL A 197 -5.93 34.30 -13.07
N GLU A 198 -6.33 33.20 -13.72
CA GLU A 198 -7.70 32.67 -13.59
C GLU A 198 -7.91 32.24 -12.16
N PHE A 199 -8.93 32.79 -11.49
CA PHE A 199 -9.27 32.41 -10.12
C PHE A 199 -10.71 31.93 -9.98
N TRP A 200 -11.60 32.25 -10.92
CA TRP A 200 -13.01 31.82 -10.87
C TRP A 200 -13.54 31.42 -12.24
N ASN A 201 -14.01 30.18 -12.37
CA ASN A 201 -14.70 29.68 -13.57
C ASN A 201 -16.20 29.55 -13.33
N ASN A 202 -17.03 30.10 -14.23
CA ASN A 202 -18.48 29.97 -14.25
C ASN A 202 -18.91 29.13 -15.43
N VAL A 203 -19.27 27.86 -15.18
CA VAL A 203 -19.72 26.92 -16.22
C VAL A 203 -21.24 26.96 -16.38
N PHE A 204 -21.67 27.17 -17.59
CA PHE A 204 -23.06 27.17 -18.00
C PHE A 204 -23.44 25.78 -18.51
N SER A 205 -23.68 24.88 -17.58
CA SER A 205 -23.92 23.47 -17.85
C SER A 205 -25.31 23.28 -18.48
N GLN A 206 -25.33 23.13 -19.81
CA GLN A 206 -26.56 23.03 -20.60
C GLN A 206 -26.58 21.83 -21.56
N PHE A 207 -25.47 21.12 -21.70
CA PHE A 207 -25.34 19.94 -22.53
C PHE A 207 -24.89 18.72 -21.72
N GLU A 208 -25.20 17.54 -22.26
CA GLU A 208 -24.69 16.27 -21.84
C GLU A 208 -23.80 15.67 -22.94
N ASN A 209 -22.57 15.35 -22.60
CA ASN A 209 -21.60 14.66 -23.46
C ASN A 209 -21.74 13.15 -23.26
N ASP A 210 -21.95 12.39 -24.35
CA ASP A 210 -22.05 10.93 -24.34
C ASP A 210 -20.68 10.21 -24.22
N GLY A 211 -19.59 10.96 -24.15
CA GLY A 211 -18.24 10.45 -24.12
C GLY A 211 -17.63 10.15 -25.50
N ASN A 212 -18.41 10.30 -26.59
CA ASN A 212 -17.98 10.13 -27.99
C ASN A 212 -17.92 11.46 -28.76
N GLY A 213 -18.11 12.57 -28.04
CA GLY A 213 -18.11 13.91 -28.62
C GLY A 213 -19.48 14.37 -29.16
N ASN A 214 -20.56 13.67 -28.83
CA ASN A 214 -21.91 14.13 -29.17
C ASN A 214 -22.52 14.83 -27.94
N TYR A 215 -23.15 15.98 -28.21
CA TYR A 215 -23.75 16.82 -27.18
C TYR A 215 -25.25 16.86 -27.36
N THR A 216 -25.99 16.57 -26.30
CA THR A 216 -27.46 16.71 -26.24
C THR A 216 -27.80 17.75 -25.19
N GLU A 217 -28.85 18.53 -25.42
CA GLU A 217 -29.29 19.52 -24.42
C GLU A 217 -29.83 18.83 -23.17
N LEU A 218 -29.41 19.32 -22.01
CA LEU A 218 -29.91 18.89 -20.71
C LEU A 218 -31.37 19.33 -20.56
N LYS A 219 -32.19 18.56 -19.86
CA LYS A 219 -33.58 18.89 -19.54
C LYS A 219 -33.71 20.17 -18.72
N GLN A 220 -32.70 20.50 -17.96
CA GLN A 220 -32.59 21.72 -17.16
C GLN A 220 -31.22 22.36 -17.37
N LYS A 221 -31.19 23.67 -17.40
CA LYS A 221 -29.93 24.43 -17.43
C LYS A 221 -29.44 24.61 -16.02
N ASN A 222 -28.15 24.38 -15.80
CA ASN A 222 -27.54 24.41 -14.48
C ASN A 222 -26.36 25.39 -14.47
N ILE A 223 -25.99 25.85 -13.27
CA ILE A 223 -24.76 26.58 -13.01
C ILE A 223 -23.86 25.72 -12.18
N ASP A 224 -22.61 25.57 -12.64
CA ASP A 224 -21.48 25.00 -11.91
C ASP A 224 -20.39 26.07 -11.85
N THR A 225 -19.94 26.42 -10.66
CA THR A 225 -18.82 27.36 -10.54
C THR A 225 -17.70 26.80 -9.71
N GLY A 226 -16.47 27.17 -10.05
CA GLY A 226 -15.30 26.77 -9.32
C GLY A 226 -14.33 27.94 -9.14
N MET A 227 -14.11 28.36 -7.90
CA MET A 227 -13.11 29.35 -7.53
C MET A 227 -12.07 28.70 -6.65
N GLY A 228 -10.79 28.74 -7.06
CA GLY A 228 -9.69 28.29 -6.23
C GLY A 228 -9.48 29.19 -5.03
N LEU A 229 -9.73 28.70 -3.81
CA LEU A 229 -9.61 29.52 -2.60
C LEU A 229 -8.18 30.01 -2.39
N GLU A 230 -7.18 29.16 -2.57
CA GLU A 230 -5.78 29.53 -2.45
C GLU A 230 -5.34 30.55 -3.53
N ARG A 231 -5.87 30.45 -4.77
CA ARG A 231 -5.61 31.45 -5.82
C ARG A 231 -6.22 32.80 -5.47
N LEU A 232 -7.46 32.81 -4.97
CA LEU A 232 -8.10 34.01 -4.47
C LEU A 232 -7.30 34.62 -3.32
N ALA A 233 -6.85 33.79 -2.38
CA ALA A 233 -6.05 34.25 -1.24
C ALA A 233 -4.71 34.86 -1.69
N CYS A 234 -4.02 34.29 -2.67
CA CYS A 234 -2.83 34.88 -3.27
C CYS A 234 -3.08 36.31 -3.76
N ILE A 235 -4.19 36.51 -4.47
CA ILE A 235 -4.56 37.84 -5.01
C ILE A 235 -4.85 38.81 -3.86
N MET A 236 -5.68 38.39 -2.90
CA MET A 236 -6.12 39.27 -1.81
C MET A 236 -5.03 39.60 -0.81
N GLN A 237 -4.08 38.70 -0.60
CA GLN A 237 -2.93 38.87 0.29
C GLN A 237 -1.73 39.55 -0.43
N GLY A 238 -1.79 39.62 -1.76
CA GLY A 238 -0.73 40.27 -2.57
C GLY A 238 0.59 39.49 -2.57
N VAL A 239 0.52 38.16 -2.45
CA VAL A 239 1.69 37.29 -2.39
C VAL A 239 2.03 36.68 -3.75
N ASP A 240 3.27 36.22 -3.92
CA ASP A 240 3.78 35.83 -5.23
C ASP A 240 3.31 34.42 -5.64
N ASN A 241 3.06 33.53 -4.69
CA ASN A 241 2.63 32.15 -4.98
C ASN A 241 1.72 31.59 -3.87
N LEU A 242 1.04 30.47 -4.14
CA LEU A 242 0.09 29.83 -3.21
C LEU A 242 0.74 29.36 -1.90
N PHE A 243 2.06 29.15 -1.89
CA PHE A 243 2.81 28.71 -0.72
C PHE A 243 3.09 29.86 0.27
N GLU A 244 2.81 31.11 -0.13
CA GLU A 244 2.96 32.31 0.69
C GLU A 244 1.63 32.75 1.31
N VAL A 245 0.54 32.08 1.00
CA VAL A 245 -0.77 32.28 1.66
C VAL A 245 -0.65 31.97 3.15
N ASP A 246 -1.28 32.76 3.98
CA ASP A 246 -1.14 32.79 5.44
C ASP A 246 -1.13 31.41 6.11
N THR A 247 -2.18 30.61 5.94
CA THR A 247 -2.29 29.27 6.53
C THR A 247 -1.23 28.29 5.97
N VAL A 248 -0.93 28.40 4.68
CA VAL A 248 0.09 27.56 4.01
C VAL A 248 1.50 27.91 4.48
N GLN A 249 1.75 29.23 4.70
CA GLN A 249 3.02 29.71 5.25
C GLN A 249 3.26 29.22 6.67
N ASN A 250 2.23 29.10 7.50
CA ASN A 250 2.38 28.60 8.87
C ASN A 250 2.86 27.13 8.86
N ILE A 251 2.36 26.31 7.92
CA ILE A 251 2.82 24.93 7.73
C ILE A 251 4.27 24.94 7.24
N MET A 252 4.61 25.76 6.25
CA MET A 252 5.98 25.85 5.73
C MET A 252 6.98 26.34 6.80
N LYS A 253 6.59 27.30 7.64
CA LYS A 253 7.42 27.75 8.78
C LYS A 253 7.76 26.59 9.71
N LYS A 254 6.79 25.72 9.99
CA LYS A 254 7.03 24.54 10.82
C LYS A 254 8.05 23.59 10.20
N ILE A 255 7.98 23.38 8.90
CA ILE A 255 8.97 22.58 8.16
C ILE A 255 10.35 23.25 8.19
N SER A 256 10.40 24.57 7.96
CA SER A 256 11.62 25.38 8.01
C SER A 256 12.32 25.31 9.37
N GLU A 257 11.55 25.40 10.47
CA GLU A 257 12.06 25.22 11.83
C GLU A 257 12.70 23.85 12.05
N ILE A 258 12.03 22.77 11.60
CA ILE A 258 12.51 21.39 11.76
C ILE A 258 13.78 21.18 10.93
N ALA A 259 13.81 21.69 9.69
CA ALA A 259 14.94 21.50 8.78
C ALA A 259 16.11 22.50 9.04
N GLY A 260 15.88 23.55 9.82
CA GLY A 260 16.89 24.61 10.07
C GLY A 260 17.20 25.44 8.82
N VAL A 261 16.24 25.58 7.89
CA VAL A 261 16.38 26.34 6.63
C VAL A 261 15.37 27.49 6.58
N LYS A 262 15.64 28.51 5.76
CA LYS A 262 14.69 29.60 5.55
C LYS A 262 14.21 29.57 4.10
N TYR A 263 12.95 29.88 3.92
CA TYR A 263 12.34 30.08 2.62
C TYR A 263 12.91 31.36 2.00
N HIS A 264 13.18 31.35 0.68
CA HIS A 264 13.86 32.37 -0.12
C HIS A 264 15.40 32.50 0.06
N ASP A 265 16.04 31.60 0.83
CA ASP A 265 17.51 31.61 0.92
C ASP A 265 18.17 30.82 -0.21
N ASP A 266 17.51 29.77 -0.75
CA ASP A 266 18.03 28.87 -1.79
C ASP A 266 16.88 28.24 -2.59
N GLU A 267 16.85 28.47 -3.90
CA GLU A 267 15.79 28.06 -4.81
C GLU A 267 15.51 26.56 -4.77
N LYS A 268 16.54 25.71 -4.65
CA LYS A 268 16.38 24.25 -4.57
C LYS A 268 15.77 23.82 -3.25
N LYS A 269 16.13 24.54 -2.16
CA LYS A 269 15.51 24.30 -0.85
C LYS A 269 14.08 24.81 -0.82
N ASP A 270 13.78 25.90 -1.50
CA ASP A 270 12.43 26.45 -1.64
C ASP A 270 11.50 25.46 -2.35
N VAL A 271 11.96 24.82 -3.44
CA VAL A 271 11.22 23.75 -4.10
C VAL A 271 10.90 22.62 -3.11
N SER A 272 11.88 22.21 -2.31
CA SER A 272 11.68 21.15 -1.32
C SER A 272 10.70 21.54 -0.23
N LEU A 273 10.76 22.78 0.28
CA LEU A 273 9.81 23.32 1.26
C LEU A 273 8.39 23.35 0.71
N ARG A 274 8.21 23.81 -0.55
CA ARG A 274 6.90 23.85 -1.23
C ARG A 274 6.32 22.45 -1.40
N VAL A 275 7.13 21.50 -1.89
CA VAL A 275 6.70 20.10 -2.09
C VAL A 275 6.26 19.47 -0.78
N ILE A 276 7.05 19.61 0.28
CA ILE A 276 6.69 19.03 1.60
C ILE A 276 5.39 19.66 2.11
N THR A 277 5.25 20.99 1.99
CA THR A 277 4.06 21.72 2.45
C THR A 277 2.79 21.26 1.73
N ASP A 278 2.82 21.13 0.41
CA ASP A 278 1.68 20.63 -0.37
C ASP A 278 1.33 19.19 -0.03
N HIS A 279 2.34 18.33 -0.01
CA HIS A 279 2.12 16.89 0.14
C HIS A 279 1.67 16.51 1.55
N ILE A 280 2.11 17.22 2.59
CA ILE A 280 1.61 16.98 3.94
C ILE A 280 0.17 17.47 4.11
N ARG A 281 -0.22 18.60 3.49
CA ARG A 281 -1.63 19.04 3.44
C ARG A 281 -2.49 17.95 2.79
N SER A 282 -2.13 17.53 1.60
CA SER A 282 -2.81 16.47 0.86
C SER A 282 -2.95 15.20 1.70
N SER A 283 -1.86 14.77 2.35
CA SER A 283 -1.83 13.54 3.13
C SER A 283 -2.73 13.59 4.35
N VAL A 284 -2.75 14.71 5.09
CA VAL A 284 -3.61 14.90 6.26
C VAL A 284 -5.08 14.79 5.88
N PHE A 285 -5.51 15.47 4.82
CA PHE A 285 -6.91 15.43 4.39
C PHE A 285 -7.31 14.06 3.82
N MET A 286 -6.43 13.41 3.04
CA MET A 286 -6.69 12.08 2.53
C MET A 286 -6.86 11.06 3.66
N ILE A 287 -5.97 11.07 4.67
CA ILE A 287 -6.07 10.18 5.83
C ILE A 287 -7.29 10.55 6.69
N GLY A 288 -7.54 11.84 6.88
CA GLY A 288 -8.72 12.35 7.56
C GLY A 288 -10.03 11.85 6.95
N ASP A 289 -10.06 11.70 5.63
CA ASP A 289 -11.21 11.15 4.91
C ASP A 289 -11.20 9.62 4.78
N GLY A 290 -10.21 8.91 5.37
CA GLY A 290 -10.19 7.46 5.47
C GLY A 290 -9.27 6.75 4.46
N VAL A 291 -8.45 7.48 3.69
CA VAL A 291 -7.48 6.84 2.79
C VAL A 291 -6.29 6.33 3.59
N ILE A 292 -5.92 5.08 3.38
CA ILE A 292 -4.74 4.45 3.98
C ILE A 292 -3.70 4.12 2.90
N PRO A 293 -2.38 4.29 3.15
CA PRO A 293 -1.34 3.97 2.19
C PRO A 293 -1.42 2.52 1.70
N SER A 294 -1.40 2.33 0.37
CA SER A 294 -1.45 1.00 -0.25
C SER A 294 -0.65 0.97 -1.56
N ASN A 295 -0.60 -0.21 -2.23
CA ASN A 295 0.14 -0.38 -3.49
C ASN A 295 -0.69 -0.05 -4.75
N SER A 296 -1.95 0.34 -4.61
CA SER A 296 -2.83 0.61 -5.75
C SER A 296 -3.89 1.65 -5.40
N GLY A 297 -4.52 2.22 -6.41
CA GLY A 297 -5.62 3.15 -6.25
C GLY A 297 -5.26 4.39 -5.44
N ARG A 298 -6.22 4.91 -4.67
CA ARG A 298 -6.06 6.14 -3.88
C ARG A 298 -5.01 6.03 -2.77
N GLY A 299 -4.85 4.85 -2.19
CA GLY A 299 -3.79 4.60 -1.20
C GLY A 299 -2.38 4.65 -1.78
N TYR A 300 -2.20 4.33 -3.07
CA TYR A 300 -0.94 4.52 -3.77
C TYR A 300 -0.62 6.02 -3.95
N VAL A 301 -1.61 6.83 -4.29
CA VAL A 301 -1.44 8.29 -4.37
C VAL A 301 -0.97 8.85 -3.03
N LEU A 302 -1.64 8.50 -1.94
CA LEU A 302 -1.24 8.91 -0.59
C LEU A 302 0.19 8.48 -0.26
N ARG A 303 0.53 7.23 -0.53
CA ARG A 303 1.89 6.71 -0.33
C ARG A 303 2.93 7.49 -1.13
N ARG A 304 2.65 7.78 -2.39
CA ARG A 304 3.51 8.57 -3.27
C ARG A 304 3.78 9.97 -2.69
N LEU A 305 2.74 10.65 -2.22
CA LEU A 305 2.85 11.97 -1.62
C LEU A 305 3.73 11.97 -0.36
N ILE A 306 3.48 11.04 0.57
CA ILE A 306 4.28 10.92 1.80
C ILE A 306 5.75 10.63 1.46
N ARG A 307 6.02 9.67 0.57
CA ARG A 307 7.39 9.28 0.19
C ARG A 307 8.13 10.39 -0.53
N ARG A 308 7.44 11.14 -1.40
CA ARG A 308 8.03 12.30 -2.08
C ARG A 308 8.36 13.41 -1.08
N ALA A 309 7.48 13.68 -0.11
CA ALA A 309 7.77 14.61 0.99
C ALA A 309 8.95 14.14 1.86
N CYS A 310 9.06 12.85 2.18
CA CYS A 310 10.22 12.28 2.89
C CYS A 310 11.54 12.51 2.13
N ARG A 311 11.55 12.27 0.81
CA ARG A 311 12.74 12.54 -0.02
C ARG A 311 13.15 14.00 0.05
N HIS A 312 12.20 14.91 -0.12
CA HIS A 312 12.49 16.35 -0.03
C HIS A 312 12.97 16.75 1.37
N GLY A 313 12.49 16.07 2.43
CA GLY A 313 13.05 16.21 3.77
C GLY A 313 14.52 15.80 3.83
N ARG A 314 14.91 14.69 3.18
CA ARG A 314 16.33 14.29 3.06
C ARG A 314 17.18 15.33 2.32
N LEU A 315 16.65 15.95 1.26
CA LEU A 315 17.34 17.02 0.53
C LEU A 315 17.55 18.27 1.40
N LEU A 316 16.66 18.50 2.37
CA LEU A 316 16.83 19.56 3.38
C LEU A 316 17.71 19.17 4.57
N GLY A 317 18.22 17.92 4.61
CA GLY A 317 19.07 17.41 5.68
C GLY A 317 18.33 16.77 6.86
N VAL A 318 17.02 16.59 6.80
CA VAL A 318 16.24 15.95 7.85
C VAL A 318 16.33 14.42 7.71
N THR A 319 16.93 13.75 8.69
CA THR A 319 17.13 12.30 8.68
C THR A 319 16.09 11.51 9.48
N ASP A 320 15.52 12.11 10.51
CA ASP A 320 14.49 11.50 11.35
C ASP A 320 13.09 11.72 10.80
N PRO A 321 12.10 10.88 11.13
CA PRO A 321 10.70 11.12 10.81
C PRO A 321 10.22 12.46 11.38
N PHE A 322 9.57 13.27 10.56
CA PHE A 322 9.16 14.62 10.92
C PHE A 322 7.78 15.04 10.40
N LEU A 323 7.30 14.45 9.31
CA LEU A 323 6.04 14.82 8.67
C LEU A 323 4.85 14.69 9.64
N TYR A 324 4.85 13.67 10.49
CA TYR A 324 3.82 13.47 11.49
C TYR A 324 3.73 14.63 12.50
N LYS A 325 4.83 15.38 12.73
CA LYS A 325 4.84 16.58 13.58
C LYS A 325 4.27 17.78 12.83
N VAL A 326 4.52 17.87 11.52
CA VAL A 326 3.98 18.93 10.67
C VAL A 326 2.48 18.74 10.46
N ALA A 327 1.99 17.49 10.46
CA ALA A 327 0.57 17.18 10.36
C ALA A 327 -0.28 17.88 11.42
N ASP A 328 0.24 18.04 12.63
CA ASP A 328 -0.47 18.78 13.69
C ASP A 328 -0.74 20.23 13.28
N THR A 329 0.25 20.90 12.69
CA THR A 329 0.08 22.28 12.20
C THR A 329 -0.96 22.34 11.07
N VAL A 330 -0.96 21.35 10.15
CA VAL A 330 -1.99 21.28 9.10
C VAL A 330 -3.38 21.17 9.70
N ILE A 331 -3.54 20.33 10.73
CA ILE A 331 -4.82 20.15 11.41
C ILE A 331 -5.23 21.47 12.07
N ASP A 332 -4.34 22.08 12.87
CA ASP A 332 -4.63 23.30 13.63
C ASP A 332 -5.05 24.46 12.72
N GLU A 333 -4.39 24.63 11.56
CA GLU A 333 -4.71 25.70 10.59
C GLU A 333 -6.08 25.51 9.90
N ASN A 334 -6.66 24.30 9.97
CA ASN A 334 -7.88 23.96 9.26
C ASN A 334 -9.07 23.61 10.19
N LEU A 335 -8.92 23.68 11.51
CA LEU A 335 -9.97 23.28 12.49
C LEU A 335 -11.24 24.13 12.37
N SER A 336 -11.14 25.37 11.93
CA SER A 336 -12.30 26.27 11.79
C SER A 336 -13.37 25.75 10.81
N GLU A 337 -12.96 25.00 9.78
CA GLU A 337 -13.85 24.44 8.78
C GLU A 337 -13.93 22.89 8.86
N TYR A 338 -12.85 22.25 9.29
CA TYR A 338 -12.70 20.79 9.27
C TYR A 338 -12.42 20.25 10.67
N ASP A 339 -13.32 20.52 11.63
CA ASP A 339 -13.20 20.14 13.04
C ASP A 339 -13.05 18.62 13.25
N TYR A 340 -13.57 17.79 12.33
CA TYR A 340 -13.45 16.35 12.36
C TYR A 340 -12.00 15.84 12.33
N LEU A 341 -11.05 16.66 11.84
CA LEU A 341 -9.64 16.29 11.80
C LEU A 341 -9.03 16.14 13.19
N ASP A 342 -9.51 16.93 14.18
CA ASP A 342 -9.00 16.82 15.56
C ASP A 342 -9.31 15.45 16.16
N GLY A 343 -10.52 14.95 15.95
CA GLY A 343 -10.91 13.60 16.40
C GLY A 343 -10.11 12.48 15.74
N LYS A 344 -9.43 12.76 14.61
CA LYS A 344 -8.59 11.81 13.87
C LYS A 344 -7.09 12.10 13.97
N ARG A 345 -6.69 13.09 14.75
CA ARG A 345 -5.30 13.57 14.87
C ARG A 345 -4.32 12.42 15.14
N GLU A 346 -4.60 11.59 16.15
CA GLU A 346 -3.73 10.46 16.49
C GLU A 346 -3.64 9.40 15.38
N LEU A 347 -4.72 9.13 14.67
CA LEU A 347 -4.72 8.24 13.52
C LEU A 347 -3.84 8.81 12.40
N ILE A 348 -4.04 10.09 12.05
CA ILE A 348 -3.28 10.78 11.00
C ILE A 348 -1.78 10.72 11.31
N ARG A 349 -1.39 11.07 12.54
CA ARG A 349 0.00 10.99 13.01
C ARG A 349 0.60 9.61 12.87
N LYS A 350 -0.12 8.57 13.36
CA LYS A 350 0.34 7.17 13.31
C LYS A 350 0.52 6.66 11.89
N VAL A 351 -0.42 6.96 11.00
CA VAL A 351 -0.34 6.54 9.59
C VAL A 351 0.85 7.18 8.88
N ILE A 352 1.04 8.49 9.05
CA ILE A 352 2.17 9.22 8.46
C ILE A 352 3.49 8.68 9.02
N LEU A 353 3.62 8.58 10.34
CA LEU A 353 4.83 8.07 10.99
C LEU A 353 5.19 6.67 10.53
N ALA A 354 4.22 5.76 10.45
CA ALA A 354 4.45 4.39 10.00
C ALA A 354 4.98 4.32 8.56
N GLU A 355 4.46 5.15 7.64
CA GLU A 355 4.93 5.20 6.25
C GLU A 355 6.31 5.88 6.16
N GLU A 356 6.59 6.94 6.96
CA GLU A 356 7.91 7.57 7.07
C GLU A 356 8.97 6.58 7.56
N GLU A 357 8.71 5.85 8.65
CA GLU A 357 9.63 4.85 9.21
C GLU A 357 9.85 3.68 8.25
N SER A 358 8.78 3.21 7.61
CA SER A 358 8.87 2.14 6.61
C SER A 358 9.72 2.56 5.41
N PHE A 359 9.51 3.78 4.92
CA PHE A 359 10.25 4.31 3.78
C PHE A 359 11.68 4.71 4.17
N GLY A 360 11.89 5.25 5.38
CA GLY A 360 13.21 5.59 5.91
C GLY A 360 14.19 4.42 5.91
N LYS A 361 13.69 3.18 6.10
CA LYS A 361 14.52 1.96 6.03
C LYS A 361 14.97 1.60 4.61
N THR A 362 14.24 2.05 3.60
CA THR A 362 14.46 1.67 2.20
C THR A 362 15.01 2.80 1.34
N ILE A 363 14.79 4.07 1.72
CA ILE A 363 15.18 5.22 0.90
C ILE A 363 16.70 5.31 0.73
N ASP A 364 17.47 5.17 1.80
CA ASP A 364 18.92 5.32 1.75
C ASP A 364 19.57 4.19 0.92
N ALA A 365 19.06 2.96 1.07
CA ALA A 365 19.48 1.82 0.26
C ALA A 365 19.05 1.95 -1.21
N GLY A 366 17.81 2.44 -1.44
CA GLY A 366 17.29 2.68 -2.79
C GLY A 366 18.04 3.77 -3.54
N LEU A 367 18.36 4.88 -2.87
CA LEU A 367 19.16 5.97 -3.45
C LEU A 367 20.58 5.50 -3.76
N ALA A 368 21.25 4.79 -2.85
CA ALA A 368 22.60 4.26 -3.09
C ALA A 368 22.63 3.29 -4.28
N LEU A 369 21.61 2.44 -4.42
CA LEU A 369 21.52 1.51 -5.54
C LEU A 369 21.17 2.22 -6.86
N LEU A 370 20.34 3.25 -6.81
CA LEU A 370 20.04 4.09 -7.98
C LEU A 370 21.32 4.77 -8.48
N GLU A 371 22.12 5.36 -7.59
CA GLU A 371 23.41 5.95 -7.94
C GLU A 371 24.34 4.90 -8.58
N GLU A 372 24.44 3.72 -7.97
CA GLU A 372 25.26 2.63 -8.54
C GLU A 372 24.82 2.25 -9.96
N TYR A 373 23.53 2.23 -10.22
CA TYR A 373 23.00 1.92 -11.56
C TYR A 373 23.24 3.07 -12.54
N VAL A 374 23.06 4.33 -12.11
CA VAL A 374 23.36 5.52 -12.93
C VAL A 374 24.83 5.58 -13.30
N ASP A 375 25.74 5.29 -12.37
CA ASP A 375 27.20 5.28 -12.60
C ASP A 375 27.62 4.20 -13.63
N LYS A 376 26.83 3.14 -13.76
CA LYS A 376 27.12 2.00 -14.67
C LYS A 376 26.38 2.09 -16.01
N MET A 377 25.48 3.02 -16.18
CA MET A 377 24.68 3.14 -17.39
C MET A 377 25.46 3.79 -18.53
N ASP A 378 25.20 3.33 -19.75
CA ASP A 378 25.64 3.99 -20.98
C ASP A 378 24.47 4.72 -21.62
N GLY A 379 24.63 6.05 -21.84
CA GLY A 379 23.58 6.88 -22.45
C GLY A 379 22.69 7.58 -21.42
N ASN A 380 21.49 8.01 -21.84
CA ASN A 380 20.57 8.81 -21.02
C ASN A 380 19.19 8.16 -20.80
N VAL A 381 19.07 6.85 -21.07
CA VAL A 381 17.85 6.07 -20.80
C VAL A 381 18.14 5.03 -19.74
N PHE A 382 17.52 5.18 -18.58
CA PHE A 382 17.66 4.25 -17.45
C PHE A 382 16.89 2.95 -17.74
N SER A 383 17.51 1.81 -17.42
CA SER A 383 16.95 0.48 -17.69
C SER A 383 15.63 0.25 -16.97
N GLY A 384 14.58 -0.16 -17.71
CA GLY A 384 13.30 -0.57 -17.13
C GLY A 384 13.40 -1.81 -16.23
N GLU A 385 14.42 -2.67 -16.41
CA GLU A 385 14.69 -3.82 -15.54
C GLU A 385 15.23 -3.37 -14.18
N ASP A 386 16.15 -2.41 -14.18
CA ASP A 386 16.72 -1.87 -12.94
C ASP A 386 15.67 -1.03 -12.19
N ALA A 387 14.86 -0.24 -12.90
CA ALA A 387 13.72 0.46 -12.33
C ALA A 387 12.70 -0.51 -11.71
N PHE A 388 12.41 -1.64 -12.38
CA PHE A 388 11.52 -2.67 -11.83
C PHE A 388 12.10 -3.32 -10.59
N LYS A 389 13.41 -3.60 -10.57
CA LYS A 389 14.08 -4.18 -9.40
C LYS A 389 14.10 -3.23 -8.21
N LEU A 390 14.33 -1.92 -8.44
CA LEU A 390 14.19 -0.88 -7.41
C LEU A 390 12.77 -0.86 -6.83
N ASN A 391 11.75 -0.95 -7.68
CA ASN A 391 10.36 -0.93 -7.24
C ASN A 391 9.96 -2.21 -6.51
N ASP A 392 10.20 -3.38 -7.10
CA ASP A 392 9.70 -4.67 -6.61
C ASP A 392 10.46 -5.17 -5.38
N THR A 393 11.80 -5.12 -5.43
CA THR A 393 12.65 -5.68 -4.37
C THR A 393 12.91 -4.71 -3.24
N TYR A 394 13.10 -3.43 -3.56
CA TYR A 394 13.49 -2.42 -2.57
C TYR A 394 12.36 -1.47 -2.19
N GLY A 395 11.18 -1.59 -2.83
CA GLY A 395 10.03 -0.74 -2.54
C GLY A 395 10.27 0.74 -2.89
N PHE A 396 11.20 1.02 -3.81
CA PHE A 396 11.53 2.36 -4.30
C PHE A 396 10.67 2.68 -5.53
N PRO A 397 9.65 3.55 -5.43
CA PRO A 397 8.66 3.72 -6.49
C PRO A 397 9.25 4.22 -7.80
N LEU A 398 8.68 3.76 -8.94
CA LEU A 398 9.07 4.22 -10.28
C LEU A 398 8.99 5.74 -10.42
N ASP A 399 7.91 6.35 -9.93
CA ASP A 399 7.72 7.80 -10.02
C ASP A 399 8.84 8.57 -9.31
N LEU A 400 9.26 8.08 -8.13
CA LEU A 400 10.39 8.66 -7.41
C LEU A 400 11.71 8.46 -8.16
N THR A 401 11.89 7.30 -8.79
CA THR A 401 13.04 7.04 -9.68
C THR A 401 13.05 8.02 -10.85
N LYS A 402 11.90 8.24 -11.49
CA LYS A 402 11.74 9.20 -12.58
C LYS A 402 12.06 10.63 -12.14
N ASP A 403 11.46 11.09 -11.02
CA ASP A 403 11.71 12.44 -10.48
C ASP A 403 13.21 12.71 -10.28
N ILE A 404 13.95 11.72 -9.74
CA ILE A 404 15.39 11.87 -9.49
C ILE A 404 16.21 11.86 -10.78
N LEU A 405 15.84 11.02 -11.73
CA LEU A 405 16.55 10.89 -13.00
C LEU A 405 16.28 12.07 -13.93
N GLU A 406 15.05 12.61 -13.92
CA GLU A 406 14.67 13.78 -14.69
C GLU A 406 15.47 15.02 -14.28
N GLU A 407 15.78 15.22 -12.99
CA GLU A 407 16.67 16.27 -12.49
C GLU A 407 18.07 16.20 -13.11
N ARG A 408 18.46 15.04 -13.65
CA ARG A 408 19.76 14.80 -14.33
C ARG A 408 19.65 14.69 -15.85
N GLY A 409 18.46 14.91 -16.43
CA GLY A 409 18.20 14.74 -17.86
C GLY A 409 18.17 13.29 -18.34
N ILE A 410 17.94 12.34 -17.43
CA ILE A 410 17.85 10.90 -17.72
C ILE A 410 16.38 10.49 -17.77
N THR A 411 15.98 9.77 -18.81
CA THR A 411 14.65 9.18 -18.97
C THR A 411 14.64 7.72 -18.53
N VAL A 412 13.47 7.14 -18.28
CA VAL A 412 13.32 5.72 -17.90
C VAL A 412 12.61 4.94 -19.01
N ASP A 413 13.04 3.73 -19.28
CA ASP A 413 12.35 2.78 -20.15
C ASP A 413 11.09 2.24 -19.45
N GLU A 414 10.01 3.03 -19.54
CA GLU A 414 8.72 2.70 -18.92
C GLU A 414 8.03 1.53 -19.58
N ASP A 415 8.20 1.33 -20.87
CA ASP A 415 7.58 0.22 -21.60
C ASP A 415 8.09 -1.12 -21.06
N LYS A 416 9.40 -1.24 -20.89
CA LYS A 416 10.01 -2.44 -20.30
C LYS A 416 9.60 -2.65 -18.85
N PHE A 417 9.56 -1.59 -18.06
CA PHE A 417 9.09 -1.64 -16.66
C PHE A 417 7.64 -2.15 -16.59
N ASN A 418 6.74 -1.58 -17.39
CA ASN A 418 5.33 -1.95 -17.42
C ASN A 418 5.12 -3.40 -17.90
N ALA A 419 5.91 -3.86 -18.88
CA ALA A 419 5.89 -5.25 -19.32
C ALA A 419 6.27 -6.23 -18.20
N LEU A 420 7.31 -5.90 -17.41
CA LEU A 420 7.73 -6.72 -16.27
C LEU A 420 6.68 -6.73 -15.16
N LEU A 421 6.09 -5.59 -14.86
CA LEU A 421 5.00 -5.46 -13.87
C LEU A 421 3.76 -6.25 -14.29
N ALA A 422 3.40 -6.22 -15.58
CA ALA A 422 2.28 -6.99 -16.13
C ALA A 422 2.55 -8.51 -16.03
N ASN A 423 3.78 -8.93 -16.33
CA ASN A 423 4.19 -10.33 -16.21
C ASN A 423 4.12 -10.83 -14.76
N GLN A 424 4.61 -10.05 -13.80
CA GLN A 424 4.50 -10.36 -12.38
C GLN A 424 3.03 -10.53 -11.94
N LYS A 425 2.15 -9.59 -12.35
CA LYS A 425 0.71 -9.65 -12.06
C LYS A 425 0.06 -10.89 -12.69
N SER A 426 0.46 -11.27 -13.91
CA SER A 426 -0.06 -12.46 -14.59
C SER A 426 0.40 -13.75 -13.92
N THR A 427 1.66 -13.84 -13.50
CA THR A 427 2.22 -14.96 -12.75
C THR A 427 1.53 -15.12 -11.38
N ALA A 428 1.30 -14.02 -10.66
CA ALA A 428 0.55 -14.04 -9.41
C ALA A 428 -0.93 -14.46 -9.62
N ARG A 429 -1.56 -14.08 -10.74
CA ARG A 429 -2.90 -14.54 -11.11
C ARG A 429 -2.92 -16.02 -11.50
N ALA A 430 -1.89 -16.50 -12.23
CA ALA A 430 -1.77 -17.91 -12.60
C ALA A 430 -1.60 -18.79 -11.35
N ALA A 431 -0.75 -18.39 -10.42
CA ALA A 431 -0.57 -19.08 -9.14
C ALA A 431 -1.86 -19.11 -8.28
N ARG A 432 -2.73 -18.07 -8.39
CA ARG A 432 -4.07 -18.09 -7.77
C ARG A 432 -5.05 -19.01 -8.49
N LYS A 433 -4.95 -19.16 -9.82
CA LYS A 433 -5.77 -20.10 -10.60
C LYS A 433 -5.41 -21.55 -10.27
N ASP A 434 -4.13 -21.86 -10.14
CA ASP A 434 -3.65 -23.21 -9.74
C ASP A 434 -4.07 -23.56 -8.30
N ALA A 435 -4.38 -22.57 -7.46
CA ALA A 435 -4.94 -22.76 -6.12
C ALA A 435 -6.48 -22.98 -6.10
N GLY A 436 -7.12 -23.18 -7.25
CA GLY A 436 -8.53 -23.59 -7.36
C GLY A 436 -9.58 -22.49 -7.18
N ALA A 437 -9.20 -21.22 -7.10
CA ALA A 437 -10.12 -20.13 -6.79
C ALA A 437 -10.99 -19.62 -7.97
N ASP A 438 -10.71 -19.99 -9.21
CA ASP A 438 -11.38 -19.43 -10.40
C ASP A 438 -11.84 -20.50 -11.44
N ALA A 439 -11.83 -21.78 -11.11
CA ALA A 439 -12.11 -22.85 -12.08
C ALA A 439 -13.58 -22.85 -12.62
N TRP A 440 -14.48 -22.09 -12.01
CA TRP A 440 -15.93 -22.20 -12.22
C TRP A 440 -16.62 -20.95 -12.79
N LYS A 441 -15.91 -19.90 -13.14
CA LYS A 441 -16.50 -18.66 -13.66
C LYS A 441 -16.92 -18.68 -15.13
N ASN A 442 -16.74 -19.77 -15.86
CA ASN A 442 -16.99 -19.87 -17.30
C ASN A 442 -17.87 -21.07 -17.71
N THR A 443 -18.95 -21.38 -17.01
CA THR A 443 -20.01 -22.16 -17.64
C THR A 443 -20.97 -21.22 -18.36
N SER A 444 -20.78 -21.06 -19.64
CA SER A 444 -21.62 -20.25 -20.54
C SER A 444 -22.92 -20.97 -20.95
N VAL A 445 -23.34 -21.97 -20.19
CA VAL A 445 -24.61 -22.67 -20.47
C VAL A 445 -25.76 -21.83 -19.93
N LYS A 446 -26.60 -21.34 -20.85
CA LYS A 446 -27.84 -20.68 -20.48
C LYS A 446 -28.81 -21.76 -19.97
N ILE A 447 -29.12 -21.70 -18.67
CA ILE A 447 -30.10 -22.57 -18.03
C ILE A 447 -31.44 -21.82 -18.07
N ASP A 448 -32.42 -22.41 -18.74
CA ASP A 448 -33.78 -21.85 -18.82
C ASP A 448 -34.59 -22.36 -17.61
N ALA A 449 -34.37 -21.70 -16.47
CA ALA A 449 -35.07 -22.01 -15.21
C ALA A 449 -35.25 -20.72 -14.40
N ASP A 450 -36.28 -20.69 -13.55
CA ASP A 450 -36.46 -19.62 -12.57
C ASP A 450 -35.38 -19.63 -11.53
N ALA A 451 -35.20 -18.48 -10.83
CA ALA A 451 -34.27 -18.38 -9.70
C ALA A 451 -34.61 -19.40 -8.60
N THR A 452 -33.60 -20.12 -8.09
CA THR A 452 -33.79 -21.15 -7.06
C THR A 452 -34.25 -20.52 -5.74
N GLU A 453 -35.31 -21.04 -5.11
CA GLU A 453 -35.73 -20.68 -3.75
C GLU A 453 -34.72 -21.19 -2.72
N PHE A 454 -34.12 -20.28 -1.95
CA PHE A 454 -33.17 -20.65 -0.90
C PHE A 454 -33.85 -20.84 0.47
N ALA A 455 -33.94 -22.08 0.94
CA ALA A 455 -34.51 -22.47 2.26
C ALA A 455 -33.45 -22.58 3.38
N GLY A 456 -32.16 -22.58 3.04
CA GLY A 456 -31.06 -22.97 3.91
C GLY A 456 -30.69 -21.97 5.02
N TYR A 457 -31.48 -20.93 5.26
CA TYR A 457 -31.30 -20.10 6.46
C TYR A 457 -31.88 -20.79 7.72
N THR A 458 -32.94 -21.55 7.54
CA THR A 458 -33.67 -22.26 8.63
C THR A 458 -33.56 -23.78 8.52
N ASP A 459 -33.54 -24.28 7.31
CA ASP A 459 -33.68 -25.73 7.04
C ASP A 459 -32.34 -26.34 6.57
N PHE A 460 -32.03 -27.51 7.07
CA PHE A 460 -30.86 -28.30 6.66
C PHE A 460 -31.20 -29.37 5.62
N GLU A 461 -32.49 -29.56 5.37
CA GLU A 461 -33.03 -30.42 4.33
C GLU A 461 -34.35 -29.86 3.80
N CYS A 462 -34.66 -30.12 2.56
CA CYS A 462 -35.96 -29.83 1.98
C CYS A 462 -36.27 -30.78 0.83
N ASP A 463 -37.57 -30.94 0.54
CA ASP A 463 -38.00 -31.56 -0.69
C ASP A 463 -37.96 -30.58 -1.83
N ALA A 464 -37.48 -31.01 -2.99
CA ALA A 464 -37.25 -30.20 -4.17
C ALA A 464 -37.46 -30.99 -5.44
N LYS A 465 -37.44 -30.30 -6.57
CA LYS A 465 -37.53 -30.92 -7.90
C LYS A 465 -36.30 -30.56 -8.73
N VAL A 466 -35.78 -31.54 -9.45
CA VAL A 466 -34.68 -31.31 -10.40
C VAL A 466 -35.23 -30.59 -11.63
N VAL A 467 -34.73 -29.36 -11.86
CA VAL A 467 -35.20 -28.52 -12.98
C VAL A 467 -34.24 -28.53 -14.18
N ALA A 468 -32.95 -28.77 -13.95
CA ALA A 468 -31.96 -28.92 -14.99
C ALA A 468 -30.76 -29.75 -14.52
N ILE A 469 -30.06 -30.35 -15.46
CA ILE A 469 -28.81 -31.11 -15.22
C ILE A 469 -27.78 -30.67 -16.28
N VAL A 470 -26.53 -30.48 -15.86
CA VAL A 470 -25.39 -30.17 -16.73
C VAL A 470 -24.35 -31.25 -16.55
N ASN A 471 -23.91 -31.88 -17.62
CA ASN A 471 -22.90 -32.93 -17.58
C ASN A 471 -21.47 -32.36 -17.37
N SER A 472 -20.47 -33.24 -17.20
CA SER A 472 -19.07 -32.86 -17.01
C SER A 472 -18.43 -32.09 -18.18
N LYS A 473 -19.08 -32.06 -19.37
CA LYS A 473 -18.66 -31.27 -20.52
C LYS A 473 -19.24 -29.87 -20.55
N GLY A 474 -20.14 -29.56 -19.61
CA GLY A 474 -20.85 -28.31 -19.55
C GLY A 474 -22.08 -28.25 -20.48
N GLU A 475 -22.68 -29.37 -20.86
CA GLU A 475 -23.85 -29.45 -21.72
C GLU A 475 -25.08 -29.83 -20.91
N LEU A 476 -26.26 -29.31 -21.26
CA LEU A 476 -27.51 -29.75 -20.69
C LEU A 476 -27.79 -31.21 -21.09
N CYS A 477 -28.27 -31.99 -20.12
CA CYS A 477 -28.67 -33.36 -20.33
C CYS A 477 -29.90 -33.71 -19.48
N ASP A 478 -30.60 -34.79 -19.87
CA ASP A 478 -31.82 -35.19 -19.17
C ASP A 478 -31.55 -36.01 -17.92
N MET A 479 -30.40 -36.65 -17.82
CA MET A 479 -30.02 -37.49 -16.68
C MET A 479 -28.50 -37.62 -16.48
N LEU A 480 -28.09 -38.03 -15.27
CA LEU A 480 -26.73 -38.49 -14.94
C LEU A 480 -26.84 -39.90 -14.35
N GLY A 481 -25.98 -40.82 -14.80
CA GLY A 481 -25.84 -42.19 -14.33
C GLY A 481 -24.83 -42.36 -13.19
N ALA A 482 -24.76 -43.57 -12.63
CA ALA A 482 -23.81 -43.84 -11.54
C ALA A 482 -22.37 -43.53 -11.94
N ASP A 483 -21.59 -42.96 -11.00
CA ASP A 483 -20.21 -42.47 -11.12
C ASP A 483 -20.01 -41.30 -12.09
N GLU A 484 -21.07 -40.77 -12.71
CA GLU A 484 -20.97 -39.58 -13.55
C GLU A 484 -20.90 -38.30 -12.70
N ASN A 485 -19.98 -37.39 -13.10
CA ASN A 485 -19.88 -36.06 -12.55
C ASN A 485 -20.78 -35.10 -13.32
N GLY A 486 -21.37 -34.12 -12.61
CA GLY A 486 -22.21 -33.10 -13.22
C GLY A 486 -22.68 -32.08 -12.22
N THR A 487 -23.61 -31.25 -12.67
CA THR A 487 -24.25 -30.23 -11.85
C THR A 487 -25.75 -30.42 -11.90
N VAL A 488 -26.39 -30.49 -10.73
CA VAL A 488 -27.84 -30.59 -10.58
C VAL A 488 -28.38 -29.23 -10.16
N VAL A 489 -29.48 -28.83 -10.80
CA VAL A 489 -30.19 -27.57 -10.49
C VAL A 489 -31.56 -27.97 -9.90
N LEU A 490 -31.91 -27.31 -8.79
CA LEU A 490 -33.15 -27.51 -8.07
C LEU A 490 -34.02 -26.26 -8.11
N ASP A 491 -35.34 -26.42 -8.05
CA ASP A 491 -36.31 -25.32 -7.86
C ASP A 491 -36.18 -24.68 -6.46
N LYS A 492 -35.88 -25.50 -5.44
CA LYS A 492 -35.68 -25.11 -4.04
C LYS A 492 -34.47 -25.84 -3.43
N THR A 493 -33.70 -25.14 -2.58
CA THR A 493 -32.48 -25.73 -2.02
C THR A 493 -32.18 -25.29 -0.59
N PRO A 494 -31.66 -26.16 0.28
CA PRO A 494 -31.10 -25.79 1.57
C PRO A 494 -29.59 -25.46 1.47
N PHE A 495 -28.96 -25.73 0.32
CA PHE A 495 -27.53 -25.52 0.10
C PHE A 495 -27.17 -24.07 -0.08
N TYR A 496 -26.32 -23.53 0.77
CA TYR A 496 -25.76 -22.19 0.60
C TYR A 496 -24.75 -22.19 -0.55
N ALA A 497 -24.91 -21.27 -1.48
CA ALA A 497 -23.95 -21.08 -2.56
C ALA A 497 -22.79 -20.19 -2.11
N LEU A 498 -21.56 -20.49 -2.56
CA LEU A 498 -20.36 -19.70 -2.32
C LEU A 498 -20.64 -18.21 -2.59
N SER A 499 -20.59 -17.40 -1.55
CA SER A 499 -20.84 -15.96 -1.61
C SER A 499 -20.32 -15.25 -0.37
N GLY A 500 -19.94 -13.96 -0.48
CA GLY A 500 -19.52 -13.13 0.64
C GLY A 500 -18.34 -13.71 1.44
N GLY A 501 -17.49 -14.52 0.80
CA GLY A 501 -16.36 -15.17 1.45
C GLY A 501 -16.71 -16.46 2.23
N GLN A 502 -17.99 -16.82 2.38
CA GLN A 502 -18.41 -18.10 2.91
C GLN A 502 -18.39 -19.15 1.79
N VAL A 503 -17.78 -20.32 2.06
CA VAL A 503 -17.75 -21.45 1.12
C VAL A 503 -19.15 -22.04 0.90
N GLY A 504 -19.35 -22.68 -0.26
CA GLY A 504 -20.56 -23.40 -0.60
C GLY A 504 -20.75 -24.65 0.27
N ASP A 505 -22.02 -25.08 0.39
CA ASP A 505 -22.32 -26.32 1.12
C ASP A 505 -22.07 -27.58 0.30
N SER A 506 -21.79 -28.61 1.00
CA SER A 506 -21.78 -30.00 0.51
C SER A 506 -22.89 -30.83 1.18
N GLY A 507 -23.25 -31.93 0.55
CA GLY A 507 -24.30 -32.80 1.09
C GLY A 507 -24.75 -33.83 0.09
N VAL A 508 -26.05 -34.19 0.13
CA VAL A 508 -26.61 -35.25 -0.71
C VAL A 508 -28.01 -34.87 -1.23
N ILE A 509 -28.25 -35.16 -2.50
CA ILE A 509 -29.56 -35.07 -3.14
C ILE A 509 -30.01 -36.50 -3.41
N LYS A 510 -31.18 -36.90 -2.86
CA LYS A 510 -31.72 -38.28 -2.95
C LYS A 510 -33.05 -38.33 -3.69
N SER A 511 -33.21 -39.31 -4.60
CA SER A 511 -34.50 -39.67 -5.21
C SER A 511 -34.72 -41.17 -5.00
N GLY A 512 -35.48 -41.54 -3.98
CA GLY A 512 -35.62 -42.92 -3.56
C GLY A 512 -34.27 -43.54 -3.16
N ASP A 513 -33.84 -44.62 -3.89
CA ASP A 513 -32.55 -45.27 -3.67
C ASP A 513 -31.38 -44.59 -4.41
N ASN A 514 -31.66 -43.59 -5.29
CA ASN A 514 -30.67 -42.85 -6.04
C ASN A 514 -30.06 -41.73 -5.20
N ALA A 515 -28.77 -41.50 -5.36
CA ALA A 515 -28.06 -40.50 -4.57
C ALA A 515 -27.01 -39.74 -5.40
N PHE A 516 -27.08 -38.41 -5.37
CA PHE A 516 -26.09 -37.52 -5.90
C PHE A 516 -25.34 -36.82 -4.73
N ILE A 517 -24.04 -36.98 -4.68
CA ILE A 517 -23.19 -36.34 -3.67
C ILE A 517 -22.84 -34.94 -4.18
N VAL A 518 -23.27 -33.93 -3.46
CA VAL A 518 -22.88 -32.52 -3.71
C VAL A 518 -21.56 -32.23 -3.03
N ALA A 519 -20.54 -31.94 -3.83
CA ALA A 519 -19.23 -31.57 -3.34
C ALA A 519 -19.12 -30.05 -3.06
N ASP A 520 -19.76 -29.22 -3.89
CA ASP A 520 -19.77 -27.74 -3.75
C ASP A 520 -21.05 -27.17 -4.35
N THR A 521 -21.43 -26.00 -3.87
CA THR A 521 -22.59 -25.25 -4.34
C THR A 521 -22.19 -23.82 -4.71
N THR A 522 -22.51 -23.40 -5.95
CA THR A 522 -22.30 -22.06 -6.47
C THR A 522 -23.62 -21.46 -6.97
N LYS A 523 -23.61 -20.18 -7.35
CA LYS A 523 -24.77 -19.49 -7.88
C LYS A 523 -24.39 -18.63 -9.08
N ASN A 524 -25.21 -18.66 -10.14
CA ASN A 524 -25.01 -17.80 -11.31
C ASN A 524 -25.62 -16.39 -11.08
N ALA A 525 -25.47 -15.51 -12.08
CA ALA A 525 -25.97 -14.13 -12.02
C ALA A 525 -27.51 -14.04 -11.99
N GLU A 526 -28.21 -15.06 -12.49
CA GLU A 526 -29.68 -15.16 -12.57
C GLU A 526 -30.29 -15.73 -11.28
N GLY A 527 -29.48 -16.04 -10.27
CA GLY A 527 -29.95 -16.56 -8.97
C GLY A 527 -30.20 -18.07 -8.94
N ILE A 528 -29.73 -18.80 -9.95
CA ILE A 528 -29.85 -20.25 -10.03
C ILE A 528 -28.70 -20.91 -9.26
N PHE A 529 -29.03 -21.83 -8.34
CA PHE A 529 -28.06 -22.57 -7.55
C PHE A 529 -27.58 -23.81 -8.29
N LEU A 530 -26.28 -23.99 -8.37
CA LEU A 530 -25.58 -25.03 -9.09
C LEU A 530 -24.93 -26.00 -8.10
N HIS A 531 -25.50 -27.21 -7.95
CA HIS A 531 -25.01 -28.25 -7.05
C HIS A 531 -24.06 -29.15 -7.83
N SER A 532 -22.77 -28.96 -7.69
CA SER A 532 -21.74 -29.71 -8.42
C SER A 532 -21.30 -30.96 -7.62
N GLY A 533 -21.20 -32.09 -8.31
CA GLY A 533 -20.85 -33.35 -7.63
C GLY A 533 -20.88 -34.55 -8.57
N ASN A 534 -21.20 -35.73 -8.00
CA ASN A 534 -21.30 -36.98 -8.74
C ASN A 534 -22.45 -37.86 -8.27
N VAL A 535 -22.99 -38.68 -9.16
CA VAL A 535 -23.98 -39.69 -8.81
C VAL A 535 -23.29 -40.85 -8.13
N ALA A 536 -23.50 -41.03 -6.81
CA ALA A 536 -22.90 -42.11 -6.07
C ALA A 536 -23.66 -43.44 -6.24
N ARG A 537 -24.96 -43.35 -6.59
CA ARG A 537 -25.80 -44.53 -6.79
C ARG A 537 -27.01 -44.23 -7.66
N GLY A 538 -27.28 -45.09 -8.62
CA GLY A 538 -28.48 -45.06 -9.47
C GLY A 538 -28.41 -43.97 -10.55
N ILE A 539 -29.51 -43.27 -10.80
CA ILE A 539 -29.68 -42.26 -11.85
C ILE A 539 -30.44 -41.07 -11.26
N ILE A 540 -30.05 -39.88 -11.60
CA ILE A 540 -30.80 -38.65 -11.32
C ILE A 540 -31.24 -38.04 -12.64
N SER A 541 -32.53 -37.73 -12.76
CA SER A 541 -33.14 -37.21 -14.00
C SER A 541 -33.85 -35.87 -13.79
N VAL A 542 -33.95 -35.09 -14.84
CA VAL A 542 -34.74 -33.84 -14.84
C VAL A 542 -36.22 -34.22 -14.59
N GLY A 543 -36.82 -33.49 -13.66
CA GLY A 543 -38.18 -33.73 -13.21
C GLY A 543 -38.33 -34.64 -11.98
N ASP A 544 -37.25 -35.25 -11.52
CA ASP A 544 -37.27 -36.05 -10.30
C ASP A 544 -37.67 -35.24 -9.08
N SER A 545 -38.51 -35.82 -8.22
CA SER A 545 -38.72 -35.30 -6.86
C SER A 545 -37.61 -35.85 -5.95
N VAL A 546 -36.91 -34.95 -5.30
CA VAL A 546 -35.70 -35.24 -4.51
C VAL A 546 -35.80 -34.69 -3.11
N ASN A 547 -35.13 -35.32 -2.16
CA ASN A 547 -34.83 -34.74 -0.86
C ASN A 547 -33.37 -34.24 -0.89
N ALA A 548 -33.21 -32.96 -0.73
CA ALA A 548 -31.92 -32.25 -0.71
C ALA A 548 -31.50 -32.01 0.72
N SER A 549 -30.37 -32.58 1.18
CA SER A 549 -29.88 -32.43 2.55
C SER A 549 -28.41 -32.06 2.59
N ILE A 550 -28.07 -31.02 3.36
CA ILE A 550 -26.70 -30.53 3.52
C ILE A 550 -25.96 -31.34 4.61
N ASN A 551 -24.62 -31.25 4.59
CA ASN A 551 -23.80 -31.71 5.71
C ASN A 551 -23.98 -30.75 6.89
N ALA A 552 -24.88 -31.08 7.82
CA ALA A 552 -25.27 -30.25 8.94
C ALA A 552 -24.10 -29.89 9.88
N GLU A 553 -23.19 -30.83 10.14
CA GLU A 553 -22.06 -30.55 11.05
C GLU A 553 -21.04 -29.61 10.40
N ARG A 554 -20.78 -29.78 9.09
CA ARG A 554 -19.95 -28.84 8.31
C ARG A 554 -20.58 -27.43 8.30
N ARG A 555 -21.88 -27.31 8.03
CA ARG A 555 -22.61 -26.05 8.04
C ARG A 555 -22.56 -25.38 9.42
N LYS A 556 -22.78 -26.12 10.51
CA LYS A 556 -22.69 -25.56 11.87
C LYS A 556 -21.30 -24.97 12.15
N SER A 557 -20.24 -25.66 11.70
CA SER A 557 -18.87 -25.16 11.87
C SER A 557 -18.63 -23.87 11.07
N ILE A 558 -19.12 -23.80 9.82
CA ILE A 558 -19.08 -22.59 8.99
C ILE A 558 -19.85 -21.44 9.65
N MET A 559 -21.07 -21.71 10.20
CA MET A 559 -21.87 -20.70 10.90
C MET A 559 -21.15 -20.12 12.12
N ARG A 560 -20.43 -20.96 12.91
CA ARG A 560 -19.61 -20.52 14.04
C ARG A 560 -18.51 -19.58 13.58
N ASN A 561 -17.77 -19.99 12.58
CA ASN A 561 -16.67 -19.22 12.01
C ASN A 561 -17.17 -17.89 11.39
N HIS A 562 -18.30 -17.91 10.69
CA HIS A 562 -18.84 -16.71 10.07
C HIS A 562 -19.33 -15.69 11.11
N THR A 563 -20.01 -16.15 12.14
CA THR A 563 -20.43 -15.26 13.23
C THR A 563 -19.21 -14.73 14.00
N ALA A 564 -18.19 -15.55 14.20
CA ALA A 564 -16.94 -15.10 14.81
C ALA A 564 -16.20 -14.05 13.95
N ALA A 565 -16.30 -14.09 12.61
CA ALA A 565 -15.73 -13.07 11.74
C ALA A 565 -16.35 -11.67 12.02
N HIS A 566 -17.67 -11.59 12.22
CA HIS A 566 -18.35 -10.36 12.60
C HIS A 566 -17.88 -9.83 13.96
N LEU A 567 -17.79 -10.72 14.95
CA LEU A 567 -17.28 -10.34 16.28
C LEU A 567 -15.81 -9.90 16.20
N LEU A 568 -15.00 -10.56 15.37
CA LEU A 568 -13.61 -10.18 15.15
C LEU A 568 -13.49 -8.77 14.53
N GLN A 569 -14.31 -8.46 13.52
CA GLN A 569 -14.32 -7.13 12.92
C GLN A 569 -14.68 -6.05 13.95
N ALA A 570 -15.71 -6.27 14.74
CA ALA A 570 -16.13 -5.34 15.80
C ALA A 570 -15.01 -5.14 16.85
N ALA A 571 -14.40 -6.23 17.32
CA ALA A 571 -13.29 -6.18 18.28
C ALA A 571 -12.05 -5.48 17.71
N LEU A 572 -11.69 -5.72 16.45
CA LEU A 572 -10.59 -5.04 15.79
C LEU A 572 -10.84 -3.54 15.69
N ARG A 573 -12.06 -3.13 15.36
CA ARG A 573 -12.42 -1.70 15.32
C ARG A 573 -12.38 -1.04 16.70
N GLU A 574 -12.77 -1.75 17.73
CA GLU A 574 -12.69 -1.26 19.12
C GLU A 574 -11.24 -1.09 19.59
N VAL A 575 -10.36 -2.03 19.23
CA VAL A 575 -8.97 -2.04 19.72
C VAL A 575 -8.06 -1.14 18.88
N LEU A 576 -8.22 -1.15 17.55
CA LEU A 576 -7.31 -0.50 16.60
C LEU A 576 -7.87 0.83 16.06
N GLY A 577 -9.21 0.99 16.07
CA GLY A 577 -9.88 2.20 15.59
C GLY A 577 -10.81 1.95 14.40
N THR A 578 -11.63 2.95 14.10
CA THR A 578 -12.72 2.87 13.09
C THR A 578 -12.24 2.77 11.64
N HIS A 579 -10.94 2.98 11.36
CA HIS A 579 -10.33 2.79 10.05
C HIS A 579 -10.21 1.31 9.62
N VAL A 580 -10.42 0.38 10.57
CA VAL A 580 -10.44 -1.04 10.27
C VAL A 580 -11.69 -1.37 9.46
N GLU A 581 -11.49 -1.79 8.21
CA GLU A 581 -12.52 -2.22 7.29
C GLU A 581 -12.13 -3.59 6.71
N GLN A 582 -13.13 -4.41 6.43
CA GLN A 582 -12.91 -5.70 5.78
C GLN A 582 -12.39 -5.48 4.34
N ALA A 583 -11.21 -6.03 4.04
CA ALA A 583 -10.63 -6.05 2.70
C ALA A 583 -10.88 -7.37 1.96
N GLY A 584 -11.25 -8.42 2.70
CA GLY A 584 -11.59 -9.74 2.18
C GLY A 584 -11.80 -10.74 3.31
N GLN A 585 -12.43 -11.86 2.99
CA GLN A 585 -12.57 -12.97 3.94
C GLN A 585 -12.68 -14.32 3.25
N LEU A 586 -12.36 -15.38 3.98
CA LEU A 586 -12.67 -16.75 3.66
C LEU A 586 -13.16 -17.44 4.94
N VAL A 587 -14.37 -17.97 4.87
CA VAL A 587 -15.01 -18.68 5.98
C VAL A 587 -15.34 -20.10 5.54
N ASN A 588 -14.69 -21.08 6.14
CA ASN A 588 -14.94 -22.50 5.93
C ASN A 588 -15.17 -23.22 7.26
N GLU A 589 -15.28 -24.55 7.23
CA GLU A 589 -15.52 -25.36 8.43
C GLU A 589 -14.34 -25.43 9.39
N VAL A 590 -13.12 -25.14 8.92
CA VAL A 590 -11.87 -25.27 9.69
C VAL A 590 -11.49 -23.94 10.33
N GLU A 591 -11.53 -22.85 9.54
CA GLU A 591 -10.99 -21.56 9.94
C GLU A 591 -11.77 -20.38 9.37
N VAL A 592 -11.58 -19.24 9.96
CA VAL A 592 -11.90 -17.94 9.38
C VAL A 592 -10.60 -17.21 9.03
N ARG A 593 -10.47 -16.77 7.78
CA ARG A 593 -9.44 -15.83 7.36
C ARG A 593 -10.09 -14.48 7.12
N PHE A 594 -9.58 -13.48 7.80
CA PHE A 594 -10.12 -12.13 7.77
C PHE A 594 -9.03 -11.15 7.39
N ASP A 595 -9.17 -10.53 6.22
CA ASP A 595 -8.28 -9.50 5.70
C ASP A 595 -8.88 -8.14 6.01
N PHE A 596 -8.10 -7.24 6.60
CA PHE A 596 -8.59 -5.94 7.05
C PHE A 596 -7.55 -4.84 6.85
N THR A 597 -8.03 -3.61 6.72
CA THR A 597 -7.17 -2.44 6.54
C THR A 597 -6.51 -2.07 7.86
N HIS A 598 -5.18 -2.17 7.91
CA HIS A 598 -4.36 -1.67 9.02
C HIS A 598 -2.89 -1.54 8.58
N PHE A 599 -2.19 -0.55 9.13
CA PHE A 599 -0.87 -0.13 8.65
C PHE A 599 0.30 -0.80 9.36
N ASN A 600 0.12 -1.31 10.60
CA ASN A 600 1.17 -1.96 11.39
C ASN A 600 0.82 -3.42 11.71
N PRO A 601 1.83 -4.28 12.01
CA PRO A 601 1.59 -5.55 12.68
C PRO A 601 0.89 -5.33 14.03
N LEU A 602 -0.02 -6.21 14.39
CA LEU A 602 -0.65 -6.16 15.71
C LEU A 602 0.36 -6.62 16.77
N SER A 603 0.41 -5.89 17.88
CA SER A 603 1.17 -6.30 19.05
C SER A 603 0.51 -7.49 19.74
N THR A 604 1.29 -8.21 20.54
CA THR A 604 0.77 -9.35 21.34
C THR A 604 -0.36 -8.90 22.28
N GLU A 605 -0.28 -7.68 22.80
CA GLU A 605 -1.27 -7.09 23.70
C GLU A 605 -2.58 -6.79 22.96
N GLU A 606 -2.50 -6.24 21.72
CA GLU A 606 -3.66 -5.98 20.87
C GLU A 606 -4.36 -7.29 20.47
N ILE A 607 -3.60 -8.31 20.05
CA ILE A 607 -4.14 -9.64 19.74
C ILE A 607 -4.88 -10.22 20.96
N LYS A 608 -4.28 -10.19 22.15
CA LYS A 608 -4.91 -10.68 23.37
C LYS A 608 -6.17 -9.90 23.73
N LYS A 609 -6.18 -8.58 23.52
CA LYS A 609 -7.36 -7.75 23.79
C LYS A 609 -8.49 -8.07 22.82
N VAL A 610 -8.20 -8.25 21.52
CA VAL A 610 -9.18 -8.69 20.52
C VAL A 610 -9.76 -10.06 20.90
N GLU A 611 -8.91 -11.04 21.20
CA GLU A 611 -9.35 -12.36 21.64
C GLU A 611 -10.23 -12.31 22.90
N PHE A 612 -9.85 -11.48 23.86
CA PHE A 612 -10.62 -11.28 25.09
C PHE A 612 -12.01 -10.72 24.80
N LEU A 613 -12.13 -9.68 23.98
CA LEU A 613 -13.40 -9.06 23.62
C LEU A 613 -14.33 -10.07 22.92
N VAL A 614 -13.80 -10.78 21.91
CA VAL A 614 -14.57 -11.79 21.17
C VAL A 614 -15.04 -12.91 22.11
N ASN A 615 -14.14 -13.48 22.92
CA ASN A 615 -14.49 -14.58 23.82
C ASN A 615 -15.43 -14.12 24.93
N ASN A 616 -15.27 -12.92 25.46
CA ASN A 616 -16.20 -12.38 26.47
C ASN A 616 -17.61 -12.23 25.89
N PHE A 617 -17.72 -11.76 24.64
CA PHE A 617 -19.03 -11.70 23.97
C PHE A 617 -19.63 -13.10 23.74
N ILE A 618 -18.81 -14.07 23.34
CA ILE A 618 -19.23 -15.46 23.15
C ILE A 618 -19.78 -16.06 24.46
N LEU A 619 -19.04 -15.88 25.55
CA LEU A 619 -19.39 -16.42 26.86
C LEU A 619 -20.67 -15.79 27.45
N ASN A 620 -21.01 -14.56 27.07
CA ASN A 620 -22.26 -13.91 27.46
C ASN A 620 -23.51 -14.49 26.75
N ALA A 621 -23.31 -15.37 25.78
CA ALA A 621 -24.40 -16.07 25.06
C ALA A 621 -25.49 -15.13 24.51
N VAL A 622 -25.05 -14.04 23.88
CA VAL A 622 -25.94 -12.99 23.34
C VAL A 622 -26.69 -13.51 22.11
N PRO A 623 -28.01 -13.23 21.97
CA PRO A 623 -28.76 -13.56 20.76
C PRO A 623 -28.16 -12.91 19.50
N VAL A 624 -28.09 -13.66 18.41
CA VAL A 624 -27.72 -13.20 17.06
C VAL A 624 -29.00 -13.21 16.22
N THR A 625 -29.43 -12.04 15.80
CA THR A 625 -30.64 -11.86 14.99
C THR A 625 -30.32 -11.57 13.54
N MET A 626 -31.14 -12.08 12.65
CA MET A 626 -31.04 -11.90 11.21
C MET A 626 -32.38 -11.40 10.72
N THR A 627 -32.39 -10.20 10.14
CA THR A 627 -33.64 -9.53 9.72
C THR A 627 -33.48 -8.91 8.33
N GLU A 628 -34.46 -9.13 7.48
CA GLU A 628 -34.54 -8.43 6.19
C GLU A 628 -35.29 -7.13 6.38
N MET A 629 -34.76 -6.05 5.84
CA MET A 629 -35.33 -4.71 5.94
C MET A 629 -34.92 -3.81 4.77
N PRO A 630 -35.65 -2.69 4.54
CA PRO A 630 -35.19 -1.69 3.59
C PRO A 630 -33.81 -1.13 3.92
N ILE A 631 -32.98 -0.91 2.89
CA ILE A 631 -31.60 -0.46 3.06
C ILE A 631 -31.47 0.84 3.87
N GLU A 632 -32.44 1.75 3.71
CA GLU A 632 -32.43 3.03 4.42
C GLU A 632 -32.74 2.86 5.95
N GLU A 633 -33.49 1.85 6.32
CA GLU A 633 -33.69 1.50 7.73
C GLU A 633 -32.43 0.86 8.33
N ALA A 634 -31.79 -0.02 7.56
CA ALA A 634 -30.56 -0.67 7.97
C ALA A 634 -29.41 0.34 8.18
N LYS A 635 -29.30 1.36 7.33
CA LYS A 635 -28.36 2.46 7.50
C LYS A 635 -28.59 3.25 8.79
N LYS A 636 -29.85 3.51 9.14
CA LYS A 636 -30.22 4.21 10.40
C LYS A 636 -29.84 3.42 11.64
N LEU A 637 -29.75 2.09 11.55
CA LEU A 637 -29.26 1.22 12.62
C LEU A 637 -27.71 1.25 12.74
N GLY A 638 -27.01 1.99 11.89
CA GLY A 638 -25.55 2.00 11.86
C GLY A 638 -24.93 0.71 11.33
N ALA A 639 -25.69 -0.08 10.55
CA ALA A 639 -25.19 -1.35 10.03
C ALA A 639 -24.03 -1.13 9.04
N MET A 640 -22.93 -1.84 9.28
CA MET A 640 -21.75 -1.77 8.43
C MET A 640 -22.00 -2.43 7.08
N MET A 641 -21.58 -1.72 6.01
CA MET A 641 -21.65 -2.16 4.63
C MET A 641 -20.26 -2.48 4.12
N LEU A 642 -20.10 -3.54 3.33
CA LEU A 642 -18.84 -3.78 2.62
C LEU A 642 -18.68 -2.78 1.48
N PHE A 643 -17.50 -2.17 1.40
CA PHE A 643 -17.19 -1.19 0.38
C PHE A 643 -17.11 -1.85 -1.01
N GLY A 644 -17.89 -1.33 -1.97
CA GLY A 644 -17.88 -1.79 -3.37
C GLY A 644 -18.87 -2.90 -3.72
N GLU A 645 -19.66 -3.40 -2.78
CA GLU A 645 -20.78 -4.29 -3.11
C GLU A 645 -22.04 -3.52 -3.49
N LYS A 646 -22.78 -4.07 -4.46
CA LYS A 646 -24.10 -3.53 -4.85
C LYS A 646 -25.17 -4.24 -4.03
N TYR A 647 -25.88 -3.48 -3.22
CA TYR A 647 -27.02 -3.97 -2.43
C TYR A 647 -28.35 -3.65 -3.12
N GLY A 648 -29.34 -4.53 -2.98
CA GLY A 648 -30.71 -4.27 -3.41
C GLY A 648 -31.45 -3.33 -2.44
N ASP A 649 -32.70 -3.02 -2.76
CA ASP A 649 -33.57 -2.17 -1.91
C ASP A 649 -33.87 -2.84 -0.56
N ILE A 650 -33.92 -4.17 -0.51
CA ILE A 650 -34.06 -4.99 0.71
C ILE A 650 -32.72 -5.65 1.00
N VAL A 651 -32.25 -5.52 2.21
CA VAL A 651 -30.97 -6.06 2.70
C VAL A 651 -31.17 -6.92 3.94
N ARG A 652 -30.34 -7.96 4.08
CA ARG A 652 -30.30 -8.78 5.28
C ARG A 652 -29.27 -8.23 6.25
N VAL A 653 -29.74 -7.89 7.44
CA VAL A 653 -28.90 -7.37 8.56
C VAL A 653 -28.70 -8.45 9.59
N VAL A 654 -27.46 -8.75 9.93
CA VAL A 654 -27.06 -9.64 11.00
C VAL A 654 -26.62 -8.78 12.18
N ARG A 655 -27.27 -8.97 13.33
CA ARG A 655 -26.98 -8.22 14.55
C ARG A 655 -26.63 -9.17 15.68
N ALA A 656 -25.44 -8.98 16.25
CA ALA A 656 -24.98 -9.65 17.46
C ALA A 656 -25.01 -8.66 18.64
N GLY A 657 -26.16 -8.59 19.32
CA GLY A 657 -26.41 -7.60 20.36
C GLY A 657 -26.19 -6.16 19.86
N ASP A 658 -25.48 -5.35 20.65
CA ASP A 658 -25.04 -4.01 20.27
C ASP A 658 -23.55 -3.99 19.82
N PHE A 659 -22.90 -5.15 19.80
CA PHE A 659 -21.47 -5.26 19.50
C PHE A 659 -21.15 -5.26 18.01
N SER A 660 -21.96 -5.98 17.20
CA SER A 660 -21.81 -5.99 15.74
C SER A 660 -23.17 -5.90 15.07
N THR A 661 -23.27 -5.04 14.03
CA THR A 661 -24.43 -4.92 13.15
C THR A 661 -23.91 -4.74 11.73
N GLU A 662 -24.19 -5.71 10.84
CA GLU A 662 -23.57 -5.77 9.51
C GLU A 662 -24.55 -6.28 8.45
N PHE A 663 -24.40 -5.80 7.20
CA PHE A 663 -25.06 -6.34 6.04
C PHE A 663 -24.41 -7.68 5.68
N CYS A 664 -25.14 -8.77 5.82
CA CYS A 664 -24.60 -10.09 5.52
C CYS A 664 -25.64 -11.09 5.05
N GLY A 665 -25.41 -11.69 3.86
CA GLY A 665 -26.20 -12.78 3.29
C GLY A 665 -25.77 -14.19 3.74
N GLY A 666 -24.76 -14.31 4.60
CA GLY A 666 -24.23 -15.59 5.04
C GLY A 666 -25.07 -16.30 6.11
N THR A 667 -24.64 -17.49 6.48
CA THR A 667 -25.31 -18.28 7.52
C THR A 667 -24.63 -18.09 8.88
N HIS A 668 -25.43 -17.90 9.93
CA HIS A 668 -24.95 -17.56 11.27
C HIS A 668 -25.60 -18.43 12.36
N VAL A 669 -24.93 -18.50 13.50
CA VAL A 669 -25.54 -19.08 14.72
C VAL A 669 -26.61 -18.15 15.27
N SER A 670 -27.61 -18.69 15.95
CA SER A 670 -28.67 -17.90 16.57
C SER A 670 -28.31 -17.31 17.94
N ASN A 671 -27.19 -17.76 18.50
CA ASN A 671 -26.67 -17.31 19.80
C ASN A 671 -25.15 -17.40 19.82
N SER A 672 -24.47 -16.37 20.31
CA SER A 672 -23.01 -16.31 20.34
C SER A 672 -22.36 -17.46 21.10
N GLY A 673 -23.01 -17.99 22.15
CA GLY A 673 -22.52 -19.15 22.91
C GLY A 673 -22.34 -20.42 22.07
N GLN A 674 -23.04 -20.55 20.94
CA GLN A 674 -22.89 -21.68 19.99
C GLN A 674 -21.55 -21.64 19.22
N ILE A 675 -20.84 -20.52 19.21
CA ILE A 675 -19.53 -20.41 18.57
C ILE A 675 -18.51 -21.28 19.30
N GLY A 676 -18.66 -21.45 20.60
CA GLY A 676 -17.61 -21.98 21.46
C GLY A 676 -16.54 -20.95 21.73
N LEU A 677 -15.29 -21.36 21.96
CA LEU A 677 -14.19 -20.43 22.14
C LEU A 677 -13.58 -20.05 20.78
N PHE A 678 -12.99 -18.86 20.75
CA PHE A 678 -12.31 -18.25 19.59
C PHE A 678 -10.81 -18.08 19.87
N LYS A 679 -9.97 -18.38 18.90
CA LYS A 679 -8.51 -18.21 18.97
C LYS A 679 -7.93 -17.69 17.68
N ILE A 680 -7.11 -16.65 17.75
CA ILE A 680 -6.29 -16.19 16.65
C ILE A 680 -5.06 -17.11 16.55
N VAL A 681 -4.90 -17.76 15.41
CA VAL A 681 -3.78 -18.69 15.13
C VAL A 681 -2.60 -17.93 14.54
N SER A 682 -2.85 -16.97 13.65
CA SER A 682 -1.80 -16.18 13.01
C SER A 682 -2.29 -14.79 12.65
N GLU A 683 -1.34 -13.87 12.60
CA GLU A 683 -1.49 -12.52 12.08
C GLU A 683 -0.32 -12.24 11.11
N SER A 684 -0.61 -11.71 9.91
CA SER A 684 0.40 -11.49 8.88
C SER A 684 -0.01 -10.36 7.93
N SER A 685 0.97 -9.86 7.15
CA SER A 685 0.70 -8.92 6.07
C SER A 685 0.31 -9.67 4.80
N VAL A 686 -0.72 -9.19 4.10
CA VAL A 686 -1.14 -9.68 2.78
C VAL A 686 -0.71 -8.74 1.68
N ALA A 687 -0.88 -7.45 1.95
CA ALA A 687 -0.49 -6.36 1.07
C ALA A 687 -0.16 -5.14 1.92
N ALA A 688 0.41 -4.12 1.32
CA ALA A 688 0.63 -2.87 2.03
C ALA A 688 -0.71 -2.27 2.50
N GLY A 689 -0.80 -1.98 3.79
CA GLY A 689 -2.02 -1.49 4.42
C GLY A 689 -3.10 -2.54 4.63
N VAL A 690 -2.84 -3.84 4.37
CA VAL A 690 -3.79 -4.93 4.59
C VAL A 690 -3.15 -6.03 5.44
N ARG A 691 -3.77 -6.31 6.56
CA ARG A 691 -3.38 -7.38 7.48
C ARG A 691 -4.36 -8.55 7.37
N ARG A 692 -3.90 -9.73 7.65
CA ARG A 692 -4.69 -10.97 7.69
C ARG A 692 -4.64 -11.59 9.07
N ILE A 693 -5.80 -11.88 9.62
CA ILE A 693 -5.94 -12.76 10.76
C ILE A 693 -6.50 -14.11 10.29
N THR A 694 -5.89 -15.20 10.77
CA THR A 694 -6.47 -16.54 10.68
C THR A 694 -6.87 -16.95 12.10
N ALA A 695 -8.12 -17.39 12.26
CA ALA A 695 -8.67 -17.76 13.55
C ALA A 695 -9.52 -19.05 13.46
N VAL A 696 -9.69 -19.73 14.58
CA VAL A 696 -10.45 -20.97 14.71
C VAL A 696 -11.47 -20.86 15.83
N THR A 697 -12.57 -21.62 15.72
CA THR A 697 -13.63 -21.66 16.73
C THR A 697 -14.00 -23.09 17.12
N GLY A 698 -14.68 -23.25 18.25
CA GLY A 698 -15.30 -24.50 18.67
C GLY A 698 -14.40 -25.73 18.57
N ALA A 699 -14.81 -26.72 17.78
CA ALA A 699 -14.05 -27.98 17.60
C ALA A 699 -12.69 -27.75 16.92
N GLY A 700 -12.57 -26.74 16.03
CA GLY A 700 -11.30 -26.35 15.41
C GLY A 700 -10.28 -25.87 16.44
N LEU A 701 -10.72 -25.15 17.48
CA LEU A 701 -9.85 -24.76 18.58
C LEU A 701 -9.38 -25.97 19.42
N LEU A 702 -10.25 -26.94 19.68
CA LEU A 702 -9.84 -28.15 20.40
C LEU A 702 -8.76 -28.90 19.63
N ALA A 703 -8.96 -29.11 18.32
CA ALA A 703 -7.94 -29.71 17.47
C ALA A 703 -6.60 -28.93 17.44
N TYR A 704 -6.67 -27.61 17.44
CA TYR A 704 -5.48 -26.74 17.53
C TYR A 704 -4.75 -26.92 18.88
N LEU A 705 -5.49 -27.02 19.98
CA LEU A 705 -4.92 -27.27 21.31
C LEU A 705 -4.27 -28.65 21.39
N ASP A 706 -4.92 -29.71 20.89
CA ASP A 706 -4.38 -31.07 20.86
C ASP A 706 -3.04 -31.15 20.10
N VAL A 707 -2.93 -30.47 18.96
CA VAL A 707 -1.68 -30.39 18.18
C VAL A 707 -0.57 -29.70 18.99
N ASN A 708 -0.88 -28.59 19.66
CA ASN A 708 0.11 -27.85 20.46
C ASN A 708 0.52 -28.68 21.70
N GLU A 709 -0.41 -29.36 22.34
CA GLU A 709 -0.12 -30.26 23.48
C GLU A 709 0.79 -31.42 23.02
N ALA A 710 0.48 -32.03 21.89
CA ALA A 710 1.31 -33.11 21.34
C ALA A 710 2.73 -32.62 20.99
N LEU A 711 2.86 -31.39 20.46
CA LEU A 711 4.16 -30.75 20.18
C LEU A 711 4.97 -30.57 21.47
N VAL A 712 4.35 -29.99 22.52
CA VAL A 712 5.02 -29.74 23.81
C VAL A 712 5.44 -31.08 24.43
N LYS A 713 4.56 -32.09 24.44
CA LYS A 713 4.90 -33.45 24.91
C LYS A 713 6.04 -34.07 24.10
N GLY A 714 6.04 -33.90 22.78
CA GLY A 714 7.13 -34.39 21.94
C GLY A 714 8.48 -33.75 22.27
N VAL A 715 8.51 -32.43 22.45
CA VAL A 715 9.71 -31.68 22.84
C VAL A 715 10.16 -32.09 24.25
N SER A 716 9.22 -32.19 25.20
CA SER A 716 9.49 -32.62 26.58
C SER A 716 10.14 -34.01 26.62
N ALA A 717 9.57 -34.95 25.86
CA ALA A 717 10.12 -36.32 25.75
C ALA A 717 11.54 -36.32 25.13
N ALA A 718 11.78 -35.57 24.08
CA ALA A 718 13.09 -35.45 23.43
C ALA A 718 14.15 -34.86 24.39
N LEU A 719 13.75 -33.88 25.20
CA LEU A 719 14.60 -33.24 26.19
C LEU A 719 14.72 -34.00 27.51
N LYS A 720 13.89 -35.05 27.69
CA LYS A 720 13.79 -35.85 28.93
C LYS A 720 13.53 -35.00 30.17
N THR A 721 12.56 -34.09 30.07
CA THR A 721 12.17 -33.16 31.14
C THR A 721 10.66 -33.08 31.28
N GLY A 722 10.13 -32.45 32.32
CA GLY A 722 8.71 -32.13 32.45
C GLY A 722 8.26 -31.04 31.49
N GLU A 723 6.98 -31.04 31.08
CA GLU A 723 6.42 -30.06 30.14
C GLU A 723 6.62 -28.63 30.64
N ASN A 724 6.50 -28.37 31.93
CA ASN A 724 6.70 -27.05 32.54
C ASN A 724 8.17 -26.62 32.59
N GLU A 725 9.13 -27.54 32.43
CA GLU A 725 10.56 -27.31 32.53
C GLU A 725 11.23 -27.24 31.14
N VAL A 726 10.47 -27.40 30.04
CA VAL A 726 11.00 -27.41 28.67
C VAL A 726 11.86 -26.18 28.39
N GLN A 727 11.35 -24.99 28.75
CA GLN A 727 12.07 -23.72 28.48
C GLN A 727 13.39 -23.65 29.24
N GLU A 728 13.41 -24.09 30.49
CA GLU A 728 14.62 -24.10 31.33
C GLU A 728 15.67 -25.08 30.78
N ARG A 729 15.20 -26.26 30.35
CA ARG A 729 16.06 -27.30 29.78
C ARG A 729 16.65 -26.85 28.43
N VAL A 730 15.87 -26.20 27.57
CA VAL A 730 16.39 -25.61 26.31
C VAL A 730 17.47 -24.57 26.60
N ASN A 731 17.24 -23.65 27.55
CA ASN A 731 18.22 -22.64 27.94
C ASN A 731 19.52 -23.29 28.50
N ALA A 732 19.37 -24.34 29.32
CA ALA A 732 20.50 -25.09 29.84
C ALA A 732 21.32 -25.73 28.70
N LEU A 733 20.66 -26.39 27.75
CA LEU A 733 21.30 -26.98 26.56
C LEU A 733 22.04 -25.95 25.69
N MET A 734 21.43 -24.77 25.49
CA MET A 734 22.09 -23.71 24.74
C MET A 734 23.37 -23.21 25.45
N ASN A 735 23.37 -23.13 26.78
CA ASN A 735 24.56 -22.79 27.56
C ASN A 735 25.59 -23.92 27.53
N GLU A 736 25.18 -25.18 27.71
CA GLU A 736 26.08 -26.35 27.57
C GLU A 736 26.75 -26.39 26.18
N LEU A 737 25.99 -26.11 25.11
CA LEU A 737 26.54 -26.04 23.74
C LEU A 737 27.61 -24.98 23.62
N LYS A 738 27.35 -23.76 24.12
CA LYS A 738 28.28 -22.64 24.10
C LYS A 738 29.58 -22.95 24.89
N ASP A 739 29.43 -23.62 26.04
CA ASP A 739 30.58 -24.04 26.85
C ASP A 739 31.38 -25.10 26.12
N LYS A 740 30.73 -26.09 25.47
CA LYS A 740 31.42 -27.10 24.67
C LYS A 740 32.16 -26.52 23.45
N GLU A 741 31.55 -25.55 22.76
CA GLU A 741 32.22 -24.83 21.67
C GLU A 741 33.50 -24.13 22.17
N LYS A 742 33.46 -23.49 23.35
CA LYS A 742 34.59 -22.84 23.96
C LYS A 742 35.66 -23.87 24.38
N GLU A 743 35.25 -25.02 24.95
CA GLU A 743 36.15 -26.11 25.32
C GLU A 743 36.87 -26.68 24.10
N ILE A 744 36.14 -26.96 23.01
CA ILE A 744 36.68 -27.42 21.72
C ILE A 744 37.72 -26.42 21.19
N LYS A 745 37.39 -25.11 21.24
CA LYS A 745 38.32 -24.07 20.80
C LYS A 745 39.64 -24.07 21.64
N ASN A 746 39.51 -24.21 22.95
CA ASN A 746 40.65 -24.27 23.85
C ASN A 746 41.50 -25.54 23.62
N LEU A 747 40.85 -26.69 23.51
CA LEU A 747 41.53 -27.96 23.23
C LEU A 747 42.24 -27.96 21.88
N ASN A 748 41.68 -27.38 20.87
CA ASN A 748 42.30 -27.20 19.56
C ASN A 748 43.55 -26.27 19.66
N ALA A 749 43.48 -25.22 20.48
CA ALA A 749 44.62 -24.34 20.72
C ALA A 749 45.76 -25.06 21.49
N GLU A 750 45.43 -25.88 22.48
CA GLU A 750 46.41 -26.72 23.20
C GLU A 750 47.05 -27.77 22.29
N LEU A 751 46.26 -28.48 21.50
CA LEU A 751 46.76 -29.43 20.50
C LEU A 751 47.73 -28.76 19.50
N ALA A 752 47.41 -27.56 19.07
CA ALA A 752 48.24 -26.78 18.18
C ALA A 752 49.59 -26.45 18.84
N LYS A 753 49.58 -26.03 20.13
CA LYS A 753 50.78 -25.75 20.90
C LYS A 753 51.68 -27.01 21.09
N LEU A 754 51.08 -28.15 21.42
CA LEU A 754 51.82 -29.40 21.59
C LEU A 754 52.46 -29.88 20.27
N ARG A 755 51.74 -29.78 19.16
CA ARG A 755 52.26 -30.13 17.82
C ARG A 755 53.38 -29.17 17.36
N SER A 756 53.29 -27.89 17.70
CA SER A 756 54.33 -26.91 17.36
C SER A 756 55.60 -27.12 18.14
N ALA A 757 55.51 -27.51 19.42
CA ALA A 757 56.69 -27.73 20.25
C ALA A 757 57.63 -28.86 19.72
N ASP A 758 57.04 -29.91 19.16
CA ASP A 758 57.80 -31.03 18.58
C ASP A 758 58.33 -30.69 17.18
N ALA A 759 57.59 -29.95 16.38
CA ALA A 759 57.98 -29.57 15.01
C ALA A 759 59.11 -28.51 14.95
N PHE A 760 59.33 -27.72 16.02
CA PHE A 760 60.29 -26.64 16.07
C PHE A 760 61.50 -26.96 16.92
N SER A 761 61.84 -28.25 17.12
CA SER A 761 62.93 -28.68 17.98
C SER A 761 64.33 -28.61 17.32
N LYS A 762 64.46 -28.58 16.01
CA LYS A 762 65.71 -28.58 15.27
C LYS A 762 65.71 -27.58 14.10
N PRO A 763 66.46 -26.47 14.18
CA PRO A 763 66.63 -25.55 13.06
C PRO A 763 67.57 -26.16 11.99
N ILE A 764 67.38 -25.78 10.77
CA ILE A 764 68.25 -26.04 9.63
C ILE A 764 69.13 -24.79 9.47
N SER A 765 70.47 -24.94 9.59
CA SER A 765 71.34 -23.81 9.34
C SER A 765 71.47 -23.51 7.84
N VAL A 766 71.20 -22.24 7.44
CA VAL A 766 71.28 -21.83 6.05
C VAL A 766 71.84 -20.41 5.98
N CYS A 767 73.03 -20.24 5.37
CA CYS A 767 73.67 -18.93 5.20
C CYS A 767 73.86 -18.16 6.53
N GLY A 768 74.05 -18.88 7.64
CA GLY A 768 74.19 -18.27 8.98
C GLY A 768 72.84 -17.83 9.59
N LEU A 769 71.70 -18.29 9.04
CA LEU A 769 70.36 -18.15 9.56
C LEU A 769 69.83 -19.49 10.07
N GLU A 770 68.87 -19.45 11.00
CA GLU A 770 68.24 -20.64 11.56
C GLU A 770 66.81 -20.78 10.88
N LEU A 771 66.65 -21.72 9.95
CA LEU A 771 65.44 -22.01 9.30
C LEU A 771 64.65 -23.09 10.04
N TYR A 772 63.42 -22.77 10.42
CA TYR A 772 62.46 -23.71 10.98
C TYR A 772 61.33 -23.91 9.94
N VAL A 773 61.09 -25.15 9.59
CA VAL A 773 60.02 -25.53 8.64
C VAL A 773 59.12 -26.56 9.31
N ALA A 774 57.80 -26.26 9.37
CA ALA A 774 56.87 -27.19 9.99
C ALA A 774 55.53 -27.23 9.25
N ARG A 775 54.99 -28.45 9.15
CA ARG A 775 53.60 -28.68 8.71
C ARG A 775 52.74 -29.03 9.93
N VAL A 776 51.67 -28.28 10.19
CA VAL A 776 50.80 -28.44 11.36
C VAL A 776 49.34 -28.42 10.88
N ASP A 777 48.91 -29.57 10.33
CA ASP A 777 47.58 -29.74 9.80
C ASP A 777 46.49 -29.63 10.91
N GLY A 778 45.35 -29.15 10.58
CA GLY A 778 44.22 -28.90 11.50
C GLY A 778 44.33 -27.59 12.27
N SER A 779 45.37 -26.77 12.03
CA SER A 779 45.54 -25.47 12.66
C SER A 779 44.85 -24.35 11.84
N SER A 780 44.13 -23.47 12.53
CA SER A 780 43.54 -22.30 11.88
C SER A 780 44.63 -21.32 11.40
N PRO A 781 44.32 -20.47 10.40
CA PRO A 781 45.25 -19.45 9.93
C PRO A 781 45.80 -18.56 11.04
N ASP A 782 45.01 -18.25 12.06
CA ASP A 782 45.41 -17.44 13.22
C ASP A 782 46.33 -18.25 14.16
N ALA A 783 46.09 -19.54 14.32
CA ALA A 783 46.98 -20.42 15.07
C ALA A 783 48.37 -20.55 14.40
N LEU A 784 48.38 -20.69 13.06
CA LEU A 784 49.64 -20.69 12.30
C LEU A 784 50.42 -19.37 12.41
N ARG A 785 49.69 -18.23 12.45
CA ARG A 785 50.32 -16.92 12.71
C ARG A 785 50.96 -16.86 14.10
N SER A 786 50.23 -17.29 15.12
CA SER A 786 50.73 -17.33 16.49
C SER A 786 51.99 -18.17 16.60
N MET A 787 52.03 -19.35 15.95
CA MET A 787 53.22 -20.19 15.87
C MET A 787 54.38 -19.51 15.14
N GLY A 788 54.10 -18.76 14.08
CA GLY A 788 55.07 -17.94 13.37
C GLY A 788 55.67 -16.86 14.28
N ASP A 789 54.84 -16.16 15.05
CA ASP A 789 55.28 -15.14 16.00
C ASP A 789 56.14 -15.74 17.13
N ASP A 790 55.77 -16.93 17.62
CA ASP A 790 56.56 -17.67 18.59
C ASP A 790 57.97 -18.07 18.05
N LEU A 791 58.04 -18.47 16.78
CA LEU A 791 59.29 -18.73 16.10
C LEU A 791 60.16 -17.48 15.95
N LYS A 792 59.55 -16.38 15.54
CA LYS A 792 60.23 -15.10 15.38
C LYS A 792 60.83 -14.59 16.71
N ALA A 793 60.19 -14.90 17.84
CA ALA A 793 60.65 -14.53 19.18
C ALA A 793 61.91 -15.31 19.61
N LYS A 794 62.29 -16.41 18.94
CA LYS A 794 63.50 -17.21 19.30
C LYS A 794 64.79 -16.52 18.96
N GLY A 795 64.84 -15.61 17.97
CA GLY A 795 66.07 -14.89 17.65
C GLY A 795 65.98 -13.98 16.44
N GLU A 796 66.94 -13.08 16.29
CA GLU A 796 66.98 -12.14 15.15
C GLU A 796 67.43 -12.80 13.84
N ASN A 797 68.12 -13.92 13.92
CA ASN A 797 68.66 -14.74 12.82
C ASN A 797 67.62 -15.83 12.34
N VAL A 798 66.37 -15.83 12.87
CA VAL A 798 65.40 -16.89 12.61
C VAL A 798 64.64 -16.63 11.35
N VAL A 799 64.40 -17.66 10.53
CA VAL A 799 63.46 -17.77 9.45
C VAL A 799 62.49 -18.92 9.78
N GLY A 800 61.23 -18.65 9.95
CA GLY A 800 60.20 -19.66 10.21
C GLY A 800 59.27 -19.81 9.01
N VAL A 801 58.95 -21.03 8.62
CA VAL A 801 57.92 -21.34 7.62
C VAL A 801 56.95 -22.35 8.23
N VAL A 802 55.78 -21.89 8.64
CA VAL A 802 54.75 -22.75 9.20
C VAL A 802 53.60 -22.87 8.20
N ALA A 803 53.20 -24.11 7.92
CA ALA A 803 52.05 -24.34 7.06
C ALA A 803 51.14 -25.40 7.66
N GLY A 804 49.87 -25.37 7.25
CA GLY A 804 48.89 -26.37 7.67
C GLY A 804 47.65 -26.37 6.80
N ALA A 805 46.97 -27.51 6.75
CA ALA A 805 45.74 -27.68 5.98
C ALA A 805 44.55 -27.96 6.89
N ILE A 806 43.41 -27.43 6.51
CA ILE A 806 42.07 -27.76 7.05
C ILE A 806 41.19 -28.10 5.86
N GLY A 807 40.83 -29.38 5.72
CA GLY A 807 40.14 -29.87 4.53
C GLY A 807 40.95 -29.60 3.26
N ASP A 808 40.34 -29.05 2.24
CA ASP A 808 40.98 -28.74 0.94
C ASP A 808 41.69 -27.36 0.90
N LYS A 809 41.83 -26.68 2.02
CA LYS A 809 42.47 -25.36 2.10
C LYS A 809 43.73 -25.44 2.97
N ALA A 810 44.81 -24.95 2.44
CA ALA A 810 46.06 -24.82 3.21
C ALA A 810 46.47 -23.36 3.35
N SER A 811 47.13 -23.04 4.45
CA SER A 811 47.76 -21.75 4.72
C SER A 811 49.23 -21.91 4.99
N ILE A 812 50.03 -20.97 4.50
CA ILE A 812 51.48 -20.90 4.69
C ILE A 812 51.83 -19.57 5.32
N VAL A 813 52.56 -19.59 6.41
CA VAL A 813 52.93 -18.39 7.20
C VAL A 813 54.42 -18.37 7.38
N PRO A 814 55.21 -17.66 6.56
CA PRO A 814 56.60 -17.37 6.81
C PRO A 814 56.77 -16.17 7.72
N VAL A 815 57.80 -16.22 8.56
CA VAL A 815 58.25 -15.14 9.44
C VAL A 815 59.76 -15.00 9.35
N CYS A 816 60.26 -13.77 9.49
CA CYS A 816 61.68 -13.47 9.42
C CYS A 816 62.10 -12.53 10.55
N GLY A 817 63.19 -12.87 11.24
CA GLY A 817 63.81 -11.99 12.19
C GLY A 817 64.60 -10.85 11.53
N LYS A 818 65.03 -9.86 12.30
CA LYS A 818 65.66 -8.64 11.77
C LYS A 818 66.98 -8.92 10.99
N GLU A 819 67.76 -9.85 11.45
CA GLU A 819 69.05 -10.25 10.80
C GLU A 819 68.74 -10.97 9.47
N ALA A 820 67.71 -11.82 9.43
CA ALA A 820 67.31 -12.49 8.19
C ALA A 820 66.81 -11.45 7.13
N ILE A 821 66.06 -10.43 7.56
CA ILE A 821 65.59 -9.34 6.68
C ILE A 821 66.83 -8.53 6.19
N ALA A 822 67.85 -8.25 7.01
CA ALA A 822 69.01 -7.53 6.64
C ALA A 822 69.90 -8.31 5.61
N LYS A 823 69.91 -9.65 5.64
CA LYS A 823 70.52 -10.57 4.67
C LYS A 823 69.63 -10.83 3.42
N GLY A 824 68.61 -10.03 3.18
CA GLY A 824 67.77 -10.12 1.98
C GLY A 824 66.54 -11.04 2.12
N VAL A 825 66.42 -11.89 3.13
CA VAL A 825 65.30 -12.84 3.31
C VAL A 825 64.09 -12.13 3.91
N LYS A 826 63.07 -11.83 3.09
CA LYS A 826 61.83 -11.16 3.48
C LYS A 826 60.64 -12.13 3.41
N ALA A 827 59.83 -12.19 4.46
CA ALA A 827 58.68 -13.09 4.55
C ALA A 827 57.68 -12.92 3.39
N GLY A 828 57.45 -11.67 2.92
CA GLY A 828 56.58 -11.38 1.79
C GLY A 828 57.08 -11.93 0.45
N ASN A 829 58.41 -12.03 0.25
CA ASN A 829 59.00 -12.66 -0.94
C ASN A 829 59.00 -14.18 -0.79
N LEU A 830 59.36 -14.68 0.38
CA LEU A 830 59.41 -16.09 0.70
C LEU A 830 58.07 -16.78 0.54
N VAL A 831 57.01 -16.15 1.02
CA VAL A 831 55.64 -16.67 0.89
C VAL A 831 55.18 -16.78 -0.55
N LYS A 832 55.56 -15.84 -1.43
CA LYS A 832 55.19 -15.87 -2.87
C LYS A 832 55.82 -17.07 -3.58
N GLU A 833 57.08 -17.32 -3.36
CA GLU A 833 57.79 -18.42 -4.01
C GLU A 833 57.35 -19.79 -3.46
N ILE A 834 57.15 -19.92 -2.14
CA ILE A 834 56.66 -21.17 -1.56
C ILE A 834 55.22 -21.45 -1.98
N ALA A 835 54.32 -20.46 -1.91
CA ALA A 835 52.93 -20.65 -2.26
C ALA A 835 52.72 -20.97 -3.74
N LYS A 836 53.54 -20.44 -4.63
CA LYS A 836 53.51 -20.72 -6.09
C LYS A 836 53.73 -22.22 -6.36
N LEU A 837 54.54 -22.91 -5.59
CA LEU A 837 54.75 -24.36 -5.74
C LEU A 837 53.51 -25.18 -5.36
N ALA A 838 52.67 -24.67 -4.48
CA ALA A 838 51.42 -25.27 -4.08
C ALA A 838 50.19 -24.62 -4.74
N ASN A 839 50.34 -24.03 -5.95
CA ASN A 839 49.28 -23.35 -6.70
C ASN A 839 48.54 -22.29 -5.88
N GLY A 840 49.25 -21.61 -4.98
CA GLY A 840 48.75 -20.64 -4.06
C GLY A 840 49.17 -19.21 -4.37
N GLY A 841 48.75 -18.27 -3.52
CA GLY A 841 49.17 -16.88 -3.60
C GLY A 841 48.89 -16.15 -2.30
N GLY A 842 49.71 -15.12 -2.04
CA GLY A 842 49.62 -14.32 -0.86
C GLY A 842 50.70 -13.27 -0.80
N GLY A 843 50.85 -12.62 0.35
CA GLY A 843 51.86 -11.62 0.58
C GLY A 843 51.84 -11.12 2.02
N GLY A 844 52.66 -10.13 2.31
CA GLY A 844 52.71 -9.54 3.63
C GLY A 844 53.89 -8.62 3.80
N ARG A 845 54.20 -8.30 5.05
CA ARG A 845 55.32 -7.46 5.46
C ARG A 845 56.64 -8.21 5.38
N PRO A 846 57.78 -7.52 5.41
CA PRO A 846 59.10 -8.19 5.40
C PRO A 846 59.31 -9.16 6.58
N ASP A 847 58.69 -8.90 7.71
CA ASP A 847 58.81 -9.65 8.95
C ASP A 847 57.77 -10.77 9.13
N SER A 848 56.62 -10.71 8.44
CA SER A 848 55.58 -11.71 8.54
C SER A 848 54.64 -11.62 7.33
N ALA A 849 54.30 -12.76 6.73
CA ALA A 849 53.42 -12.85 5.58
C ALA A 849 52.53 -14.09 5.67
N MET A 850 51.46 -14.13 4.83
CA MET A 850 50.56 -15.29 4.72
C MET A 850 50.17 -15.51 3.28
N ALA A 851 50.03 -16.76 2.91
CA ALA A 851 49.45 -17.18 1.65
C ALA A 851 48.49 -18.36 1.85
N GLY A 852 47.46 -18.42 0.98
CA GLY A 852 46.66 -19.62 0.81
C GLY A 852 47.26 -20.53 -0.26
N ALA A 853 47.21 -21.85 -0.07
CA ALA A 853 47.56 -22.83 -1.09
C ALA A 853 46.31 -23.61 -1.53
N LYS A 854 46.16 -23.78 -2.84
CA LYS A 854 44.99 -24.46 -3.45
C LYS A 854 45.23 -25.97 -3.62
N ASP A 855 46.48 -26.38 -3.58
CA ASP A 855 46.87 -27.78 -3.79
C ASP A 855 47.59 -28.29 -2.52
N VAL A 856 46.76 -28.90 -1.63
CA VAL A 856 47.24 -29.44 -0.37
C VAL A 856 48.24 -30.61 -0.56
N SER A 857 48.15 -31.34 -1.67
CA SER A 857 49.07 -32.46 -1.94
C SER A 857 50.50 -32.00 -2.21
N LYS A 858 50.70 -30.77 -2.67
CA LYS A 858 52.02 -30.19 -2.96
C LYS A 858 52.58 -29.37 -1.78
N LEU A 859 51.91 -29.36 -0.65
CA LEU A 859 52.34 -28.56 0.49
C LEU A 859 53.70 -29.03 1.05
N ASP A 860 53.93 -30.33 1.11
CA ASP A 860 55.21 -30.88 1.58
C ASP A 860 56.39 -30.54 0.65
N ASP A 861 56.15 -30.64 -0.69
CA ASP A 861 57.16 -30.26 -1.70
C ASP A 861 57.46 -28.75 -1.60
N ALA A 862 56.45 -27.93 -1.41
CA ALA A 862 56.60 -26.49 -1.22
C ALA A 862 57.39 -26.15 0.05
N LEU A 863 57.16 -26.87 1.15
CA LEU A 863 57.91 -26.70 2.40
C LEU A 863 59.34 -27.21 2.29
N ALA A 864 59.58 -28.34 1.62
CA ALA A 864 60.89 -28.86 1.33
C ALA A 864 61.80 -27.90 0.52
N ALA A 865 61.16 -27.15 -0.40
CA ALA A 865 61.81 -26.12 -1.20
C ALA A 865 62.20 -24.86 -0.39
N ALA A 866 61.68 -24.68 0.83
CA ALA A 866 61.91 -23.47 1.63
C ALA A 866 63.43 -23.23 1.88
N LYS A 867 64.19 -24.27 2.06
CA LYS A 867 65.62 -24.17 2.23
C LYS A 867 66.38 -23.54 1.05
N SER A 868 66.16 -24.08 -0.15
CA SER A 868 66.76 -23.57 -1.38
C SER A 868 66.31 -22.16 -1.73
N ILE A 869 65.02 -21.83 -1.42
CA ILE A 869 64.44 -20.47 -1.63
C ILE A 869 65.12 -19.46 -0.68
N VAL A 870 65.36 -19.85 0.58
CA VAL A 870 66.09 -19.01 1.58
C VAL A 870 67.53 -18.81 1.15
N GLU A 871 68.21 -19.85 0.66
CA GLU A 871 69.56 -19.79 0.10
C GLU A 871 69.63 -18.81 -1.10
N GLY A 872 68.59 -18.78 -1.95
CA GLY A 872 68.56 -17.88 -3.10
C GLY A 872 68.26 -16.41 -2.76
N PHE A 873 67.79 -16.14 -1.56
CA PHE A 873 67.49 -14.78 -1.11
C PHE A 873 68.55 -14.24 -0.14
N ALA A 874 69.30 -15.10 0.50
CA ALA A 874 70.37 -14.72 1.45
C ALA A 874 71.62 -14.33 0.70
N GLU A 875 71.99 -13.04 0.69
CA GLU A 875 73.26 -12.52 0.21
C GLU A 875 74.39 -12.66 1.27
#